data_2a716e22e3fe71da9371ef46f62a0ca2
#
_entry.id   2a716e22e3fe71da9371ef46f62a0ca2
#
_cell.length_a   1.000
_cell.length_b   1.000
_cell.length_c   1.000
_cell.angle_alpha   90.00
_cell.angle_beta   90.00
_cell.angle_gamma   90.00
#
_symmetry.space_group_name_H-M   'P 1'
#
loop_
_entity.id
_entity.type
_entity.pdbx_description
1 polymer ?
#
loop_
_entity_poly.entity_id
_entity_poly.type
_entity_poly.pdbx_seq_one_letter_code
_entity_poly.pdbx_strand_id
1 'polypeptide(L)'
;MKLNGEWYASTANPLAHSDAFALHWQAGPALATARLIPHEGGVVIECELNNNGDAAVTFNGWRPVMIEGEGGRLQVGQEPWRASVLINGYQSWDYAGIHPLDEAVKESDSKPPATSWWTAAISDGQSMFVAQVLKASRFATVFRWHYHRDEHPGNSLPTSIPTFVAEQQGAPLSQPEQRSGLPEELRLEVPPQSGLVSDPILLLYGDDGTATLRKAQTAAGHASGARNFATVPRGWCSWYHLGLAVTETDITRHAAFLAKRMPELVKTSSNGYRPVIQLDDGWMPRWQRWGDWIANEFFTSGLHTLATQVHRHRLEVGIWLAPFHVAADSQLAAAHPEWLLKAGDGSRLTDPRLGKAYHILDPTHPDALRFLDDLFRGLRRDGFTYYKLDFLYAAAYEAGRHDPAVTGTQALRLGLKRIVDAINPPGKPEACFVLACGAPLMPVVGLVHGARIGGDVGIPTMDNGKAGPPEVGFPLILSMARNQAARLFFDRSLFAVDADVVMAPAPQLSPDEARLMITIAALSGGVFMLGDDLETLPADRLAMLRNPNLLGLVGGPAAEPVHLFSAPEREAQDHWFASPQELPPLWVRREPDGGAIVAIYNWTDTARPYRLLFQEATGVGGAFSVVDLWSPRRGGRALGIKSNTLKLNLPPRSVRLLKMKPAAAEARR
;
A
#
# COMPACT_ATOMS: atom_id res chain seq x y z
N MET A 1 -1.64 -24.68 -15.69
CA MET A 1 -0.89 -25.20 -14.52
C MET A 1 0.47 -25.72 -14.97
N LYS A 2 1.52 -25.49 -14.21
CA LYS A 2 2.89 -25.97 -14.52
C LYS A 2 3.28 -27.07 -13.53
N LEU A 3 3.61 -28.25 -14.04
CA LEU A 3 4.08 -29.40 -13.27
C LEU A 3 5.35 -29.98 -13.89
N ASN A 4 6.32 -30.35 -13.08
CA ASN A 4 7.61 -30.90 -13.49
C ASN A 4 8.26 -30.10 -14.65
N GLY A 5 8.08 -28.75 -14.62
CA GLY A 5 8.58 -27.85 -15.65
C GLY A 5 7.68 -27.65 -16.87
N GLU A 6 6.64 -28.44 -17.08
CA GLU A 6 5.76 -28.40 -18.25
C GLU A 6 4.42 -27.71 -17.98
N TRP A 7 3.90 -26.95 -18.96
CA TRP A 7 2.58 -26.33 -18.92
C TRP A 7 1.48 -27.24 -19.40
N TYR A 8 0.43 -27.41 -18.63
CA TYR A 8 -0.80 -28.15 -18.95
C TYR A 8 -1.97 -27.19 -18.99
N ALA A 9 -2.71 -27.16 -20.09
CA ALA A 9 -3.89 -26.33 -20.28
C ALA A 9 -5.16 -27.18 -20.32
N SER A 10 -6.29 -26.61 -19.91
CA SER A 10 -7.59 -27.22 -20.08
C SER A 10 -8.01 -27.13 -21.54
N THR A 11 -8.35 -28.28 -22.14
CA THR A 11 -8.97 -28.40 -23.48
C THR A 11 -10.45 -28.80 -23.39
N ALA A 12 -10.97 -28.95 -22.16
CA ALA A 12 -12.31 -29.47 -21.92
C ALA A 12 -13.38 -28.37 -21.92
N ASN A 13 -14.62 -28.68 -22.28
CA ASN A 13 -15.77 -27.85 -22.07
C ASN A 13 -16.17 -27.85 -20.58
N PRO A 14 -16.64 -26.72 -20.01
CA PRO A 14 -17.08 -26.67 -18.63
C PRO A 14 -18.27 -27.60 -18.37
N LEU A 15 -18.19 -28.37 -17.28
CA LEU A 15 -19.31 -29.15 -16.76
C LEU A 15 -20.07 -28.29 -15.74
N ALA A 16 -21.34 -28.03 -15.98
CA ALA A 16 -22.20 -27.27 -15.07
C ALA A 16 -22.55 -28.13 -13.84
N HIS A 17 -22.26 -27.64 -12.64
CA HIS A 17 -22.83 -28.08 -11.37
C HIS A 17 -23.75 -27.00 -10.82
N SER A 18 -24.60 -27.30 -9.85
CA SER A 18 -25.73 -26.44 -9.39
C SER A 18 -25.34 -25.00 -9.01
N ASP A 19 -24.09 -24.74 -8.60
CA ASP A 19 -23.63 -23.43 -8.11
C ASP A 19 -22.30 -22.96 -8.74
N ALA A 20 -21.66 -23.74 -9.61
CA ALA A 20 -20.41 -23.41 -10.27
C ALA A 20 -20.22 -24.21 -11.56
N PHE A 21 -19.47 -23.62 -12.50
CA PHE A 21 -18.94 -24.37 -13.63
C PHE A 21 -17.60 -24.95 -13.23
N ALA A 22 -17.33 -26.21 -13.55
CA ALA A 22 -16.04 -26.85 -13.31
C ALA A 22 -15.44 -27.37 -14.62
N LEU A 23 -14.14 -27.11 -14.80
CA LEU A 23 -13.30 -27.65 -15.86
C LEU A 23 -12.34 -28.66 -15.23
N HIS A 24 -12.28 -29.87 -15.79
CA HIS A 24 -11.36 -30.91 -15.34
C HIS A 24 -10.42 -31.30 -16.46
N TRP A 25 -9.14 -31.47 -16.15
CA TRP A 25 -8.16 -32.00 -17.14
C TRP A 25 -7.05 -32.77 -16.46
N GLN A 26 -6.50 -33.70 -17.20
CA GLN A 26 -5.36 -34.50 -16.74
C GLN A 26 -4.06 -33.74 -16.96
N ALA A 27 -3.21 -33.70 -15.96
CA ALA A 27 -1.87 -33.09 -16.02
C ALA A 27 -0.83 -34.11 -15.51
N GLY A 28 -0.30 -34.91 -16.42
CA GLY A 28 0.53 -36.06 -16.07
C GLY A 28 -0.22 -37.03 -15.12
N PRO A 29 0.34 -37.38 -13.95
CA PRO A 29 -0.33 -38.23 -12.97
C PRO A 29 -1.40 -37.51 -12.13
N ALA A 30 -1.51 -36.17 -12.25
CA ALA A 30 -2.39 -35.36 -11.43
C ALA A 30 -3.66 -34.95 -12.18
N LEU A 31 -4.76 -34.81 -11.45
CA LEU A 31 -6.01 -34.23 -11.92
C LEU A 31 -6.07 -32.76 -11.53
N ALA A 32 -6.26 -31.86 -12.48
CA ALA A 32 -6.50 -30.46 -12.25
C ALA A 32 -7.99 -30.11 -12.42
N THR A 33 -8.48 -29.21 -11.59
CA THR A 33 -9.84 -28.70 -11.65
C THR A 33 -9.81 -27.18 -11.55
N ALA A 34 -10.52 -26.47 -12.43
CA ALA A 34 -10.83 -25.05 -12.27
C ALA A 34 -12.32 -24.88 -12.01
N ARG A 35 -12.68 -24.16 -10.97
CA ARG A 35 -14.07 -23.83 -10.63
C ARG A 35 -14.34 -22.37 -10.93
N LEU A 36 -15.45 -22.12 -11.62
CA LEU A 36 -16.00 -20.79 -11.91
C LEU A 36 -17.20 -20.57 -10.99
N ILE A 37 -17.01 -19.81 -9.95
CA ILE A 37 -18.03 -19.59 -8.92
C ILE A 37 -18.71 -18.24 -9.18
N PRO A 38 -20.03 -18.19 -9.45
CA PRO A 38 -20.74 -16.94 -9.68
C PRO A 38 -20.56 -15.95 -8.53
N HIS A 39 -20.32 -14.70 -8.86
CA HIS A 39 -20.24 -13.59 -7.93
C HIS A 39 -21.05 -12.41 -8.49
N GLU A 40 -21.61 -11.56 -7.65
CA GLU A 40 -22.36 -10.40 -8.08
C GLU A 40 -21.55 -9.45 -8.98
N GLY A 41 -21.89 -9.39 -10.27
CA GLY A 41 -21.20 -8.63 -11.30
C GLY A 41 -19.92 -9.29 -11.83
N GLY A 42 -19.70 -10.58 -11.57
CA GLY A 42 -18.49 -11.27 -12.02
C GLY A 42 -18.42 -12.75 -11.65
N VAL A 43 -17.19 -13.25 -11.55
CA VAL A 43 -16.91 -14.65 -11.27
C VAL A 43 -15.63 -14.78 -10.41
N VAL A 44 -15.64 -15.73 -9.48
CA VAL A 44 -14.43 -16.16 -8.76
C VAL A 44 -13.90 -17.40 -9.42
N ILE A 45 -12.59 -17.43 -9.64
CA ILE A 45 -11.86 -18.57 -10.22
C ILE A 45 -10.98 -19.19 -9.14
N GLU A 46 -11.15 -20.48 -8.91
CA GLU A 46 -10.31 -21.31 -8.05
C GLU A 46 -9.79 -22.52 -8.84
N CYS A 47 -8.51 -22.84 -8.67
CA CYS A 47 -7.91 -24.02 -9.24
C CYS A 47 -7.48 -24.99 -8.16
N GLU A 48 -7.63 -26.29 -8.42
CA GLU A 48 -7.24 -27.37 -7.53
C GLU A 48 -6.42 -28.38 -8.31
N LEU A 49 -5.36 -28.89 -7.70
CA LEU A 49 -4.55 -29.99 -8.16
C LEU A 49 -4.69 -31.13 -7.19
N ASN A 50 -5.00 -32.33 -7.68
CA ASN A 50 -5.00 -33.57 -6.90
C ASN A 50 -3.99 -34.53 -7.54
N ASN A 51 -2.92 -34.86 -6.81
CA ASN A 51 -1.96 -35.86 -7.22
C ASN A 51 -2.50 -37.26 -6.90
N ASN A 52 -3.12 -37.91 -7.89
CA ASN A 52 -3.68 -39.22 -7.74
C ASN A 52 -2.66 -40.35 -8.09
N GLY A 53 -1.42 -39.99 -8.41
CA GLY A 53 -0.33 -40.92 -8.69
C GLY A 53 0.30 -41.51 -7.42
N ASP A 54 1.27 -42.42 -7.67
CA ASP A 54 2.01 -43.10 -6.60
C ASP A 54 3.32 -42.38 -6.22
N ALA A 55 3.70 -41.35 -6.96
CA ALA A 55 4.92 -40.55 -6.76
C ALA A 55 4.56 -39.06 -6.52
N ALA A 56 5.43 -38.34 -5.82
CA ALA A 56 5.31 -36.90 -5.69
C ALA A 56 5.47 -36.21 -7.06
N VAL A 57 4.78 -35.10 -7.25
CA VAL A 57 4.94 -34.22 -8.41
C VAL A 57 5.43 -32.84 -7.99
N THR A 58 6.32 -32.24 -8.76
CA THR A 58 6.81 -30.89 -8.50
C THR A 58 5.84 -29.88 -9.12
N PHE A 59 5.18 -29.10 -8.27
CA PHE A 59 4.32 -28.00 -8.69
C PHE A 59 5.15 -26.72 -8.87
N ASN A 60 4.99 -26.06 -10.04
CA ASN A 60 5.76 -24.88 -10.40
C ASN A 60 4.92 -23.59 -10.52
N GLY A 61 3.60 -23.69 -10.58
CA GLY A 61 2.72 -22.52 -10.64
C GLY A 61 1.38 -22.72 -11.32
N TRP A 62 0.52 -21.72 -11.17
CA TRP A 62 -0.80 -21.63 -11.81
C TRP A 62 -0.84 -20.51 -12.84
N ARG A 63 -1.62 -20.71 -13.89
CA ARG A 63 -2.21 -19.65 -14.73
C ARG A 63 -3.74 -19.80 -14.70
N PRO A 64 -4.40 -19.32 -13.66
CA PRO A 64 -5.85 -19.49 -13.51
C PRO A 64 -6.66 -18.82 -14.61
N VAL A 65 -6.13 -17.73 -15.19
CA VAL A 65 -6.74 -16.99 -16.30
C VAL A 65 -5.70 -16.78 -17.40
N MET A 66 -6.06 -17.15 -18.62
CA MET A 66 -5.31 -16.87 -19.84
C MET A 66 -6.29 -16.44 -20.93
N ILE A 67 -6.14 -15.23 -21.43
CA ILE A 67 -6.88 -14.70 -22.57
C ILE A 67 -5.85 -14.41 -23.66
N GLU A 68 -5.58 -15.42 -24.51
CA GLU A 68 -4.57 -15.38 -25.58
C GLU A 68 -5.14 -15.95 -26.89
N GLY A 69 -4.57 -15.53 -28.02
CA GLY A 69 -4.78 -16.11 -29.34
C GLY A 69 -6.06 -15.70 -30.04
N GLU A 70 -6.41 -16.45 -31.15
CA GLU A 70 -7.44 -16.09 -32.12
C GLU A 70 -8.88 -16.04 -31.56
N GLY A 71 -9.15 -16.63 -30.39
CA GLY A 71 -10.48 -16.73 -29.76
C GLY A 71 -10.67 -15.91 -28.49
N GLY A 72 -9.61 -15.40 -27.89
CA GLY A 72 -9.66 -14.74 -26.60
C GLY A 72 -9.40 -13.24 -26.70
N ARG A 73 -10.45 -12.41 -26.50
CA ARG A 73 -10.33 -10.95 -26.50
C ARG A 73 -10.99 -10.39 -25.25
N LEU A 74 -10.29 -9.46 -24.58
CA LEU A 74 -10.87 -8.66 -23.53
C LEU A 74 -11.28 -7.31 -24.13
N GLN A 75 -12.57 -7.02 -24.16
CA GLN A 75 -13.10 -5.75 -24.60
C GLN A 75 -13.66 -5.00 -23.39
N VAL A 76 -13.18 -3.80 -23.13
CA VAL A 76 -13.67 -2.93 -22.06
C VAL A 76 -14.24 -1.67 -22.67
N GLY A 77 -15.55 -1.46 -22.47
CA GLY A 77 -16.26 -0.30 -22.95
C GLY A 77 -16.38 -0.21 -24.48
N GLN A 78 -16.68 0.98 -24.94
CA GLN A 78 -16.90 1.28 -26.38
C GLN A 78 -15.66 1.89 -27.05
N GLU A 79 -14.74 2.48 -26.27
CA GLU A 79 -13.54 3.15 -26.76
C GLU A 79 -12.26 2.52 -26.18
N PRO A 80 -11.98 1.23 -26.51
CA PRO A 80 -10.85 0.49 -25.91
C PRO A 80 -9.48 1.14 -26.18
N TRP A 81 -9.36 1.92 -27.23
CA TRP A 81 -8.13 2.69 -27.54
C TRP A 81 -7.83 3.83 -26.56
N ARG A 82 -8.80 4.22 -25.74
CA ARG A 82 -8.65 5.21 -24.66
C ARG A 82 -8.44 4.54 -23.29
N ALA A 83 -8.36 3.23 -23.28
CA ALA A 83 -8.25 2.52 -22.02
C ALA A 83 -6.95 2.84 -21.29
N SER A 84 -7.07 2.95 -19.99
CA SER A 84 -5.95 3.05 -19.06
C SER A 84 -5.93 1.84 -18.13
N VAL A 85 -4.74 1.42 -17.73
CA VAL A 85 -4.53 0.28 -16.82
C VAL A 85 -3.98 0.74 -15.48
N LEU A 86 -4.44 0.12 -14.42
CA LEU A 86 -3.83 0.19 -13.09
C LEU A 86 -2.63 -0.74 -13.07
N ILE A 87 -1.47 -0.18 -12.77
CA ILE A 87 -0.26 -0.91 -12.43
C ILE A 87 -0.03 -0.77 -10.94
N ASN A 88 -0.01 -1.88 -10.21
CA ASN A 88 0.27 -1.95 -8.80
C ASN A 88 1.48 -2.84 -8.55
N GLY A 89 2.47 -2.35 -7.81
CA GLY A 89 3.67 -3.10 -7.48
C GLY A 89 3.43 -4.19 -6.43
N TYR A 90 4.42 -5.08 -6.27
CA TYR A 90 4.35 -6.23 -5.39
C TYR A 90 4.23 -5.84 -3.91
N GLN A 91 5.02 -4.88 -3.48
CA GLN A 91 5.08 -4.45 -2.09
C GLN A 91 4.80 -2.94 -1.95
N SER A 92 4.70 -2.47 -0.72
CA SER A 92 4.24 -1.13 -0.39
C SER A 92 5.06 0.01 -1.01
N TRP A 93 6.37 -0.15 -1.18
CA TRP A 93 7.25 0.89 -1.75
C TRP A 93 7.29 0.90 -3.27
N ASP A 94 6.83 -0.20 -3.89
CA ASP A 94 6.87 -0.31 -5.33
C ASP A 94 5.92 0.69 -5.98
N TYR A 95 6.23 0.98 -7.23
CA TYR A 95 5.43 1.84 -8.08
C TYR A 95 3.94 1.44 -8.08
N ALA A 96 3.06 2.43 -8.01
CA ALA A 96 1.64 2.29 -8.36
C ALA A 96 1.19 3.52 -9.15
N GLY A 97 0.45 3.28 -10.24
CA GLY A 97 -0.02 4.36 -11.11
C GLY A 97 -1.04 3.89 -12.13
N ILE A 98 -1.62 4.85 -12.84
CA ILE A 98 -2.55 4.61 -13.93
C ILE A 98 -1.87 5.04 -15.23
N HIS A 99 -1.87 4.18 -16.24
CA HIS A 99 -1.21 4.44 -17.52
C HIS A 99 -2.16 4.23 -18.68
N PRO A 100 -2.02 4.99 -19.78
CA PRO A 100 -2.60 4.62 -21.07
C PRO A 100 -2.14 3.21 -21.45
N LEU A 101 -3.06 2.43 -21.98
CA LEU A 101 -2.78 1.02 -22.31
C LEU A 101 -1.65 0.87 -23.33
N ASP A 102 -1.62 1.72 -24.35
CA ASP A 102 -0.63 1.69 -25.43
C ASP A 102 0.79 2.05 -24.96
N GLU A 103 0.93 2.84 -23.90
CA GLU A 103 2.23 3.16 -23.30
C GLU A 103 2.67 2.08 -22.29
N ALA A 104 1.71 1.52 -21.55
CA ALA A 104 1.99 0.52 -20.53
C ALA A 104 2.55 -0.78 -21.12
N VAL A 105 2.19 -1.10 -22.37
CA VAL A 105 2.52 -2.38 -23.04
C VAL A 105 3.51 -2.24 -24.18
N LYS A 106 4.11 -1.07 -24.41
CA LYS A 106 5.21 -0.94 -25.35
C LYS A 106 6.37 -1.83 -24.89
N GLU A 107 6.49 -2.98 -25.52
CA GLU A 107 7.67 -3.83 -25.37
C GLU A 107 8.88 -3.10 -25.95
N SER A 108 9.88 -2.88 -25.12
CA SER A 108 11.25 -2.64 -25.57
C SER A 108 12.10 -3.76 -25.00
N ASP A 109 13.23 -4.06 -25.62
CA ASP A 109 14.20 -5.09 -25.15
C ASP A 109 14.62 -4.90 -23.67
N SER A 110 14.25 -3.77 -23.06
CA SER A 110 14.55 -3.38 -21.68
C SER A 110 13.32 -3.26 -20.78
N LYS A 111 12.09 -3.42 -21.28
CA LYS A 111 10.85 -3.27 -20.49
C LYS A 111 9.98 -4.52 -20.64
N PRO A 112 9.76 -5.26 -19.55
CA PRO A 112 8.79 -6.35 -19.55
C PRO A 112 7.36 -5.84 -19.74
N PRO A 113 6.41 -6.72 -20.10
CA PRO A 113 5.01 -6.37 -20.26
C PRO A 113 4.46 -5.71 -19.00
N ALA A 114 3.44 -4.86 -19.15
CA ALA A 114 2.80 -4.21 -18.02
C ALA A 114 2.33 -5.23 -17.01
N THR A 115 2.90 -5.18 -15.81
CA THR A 115 2.61 -6.10 -14.72
C THR A 115 1.93 -5.39 -13.58
N SER A 116 0.88 -6.00 -13.03
CA SER A 116 0.19 -5.51 -11.85
C SER A 116 0.09 -6.64 -10.83
N TRP A 117 0.52 -6.41 -9.60
CA TRP A 117 0.49 -7.39 -8.54
C TRP A 117 -0.79 -7.24 -7.71
N TRP A 118 -1.41 -8.36 -7.35
CA TRP A 118 -2.54 -8.49 -6.43
C TRP A 118 -3.88 -7.97 -6.96
N THR A 119 -3.87 -6.86 -7.68
CA THR A 119 -5.03 -6.24 -8.31
C THR A 119 -4.62 -5.68 -9.67
N ALA A 120 -5.47 -5.84 -10.66
CA ALA A 120 -5.31 -5.21 -11.97
C ALA A 120 -6.66 -4.65 -12.40
N ALA A 121 -6.64 -3.49 -13.04
CA ALA A 121 -7.84 -2.90 -13.61
C ALA A 121 -7.54 -2.28 -14.96
N ILE A 122 -8.53 -2.29 -15.85
CA ILE A 122 -8.51 -1.58 -17.13
C ILE A 122 -9.84 -0.88 -17.31
N SER A 123 -9.81 0.38 -17.75
CA SER A 123 -11.00 1.19 -17.95
C SER A 123 -10.84 2.14 -19.14
N ASP A 124 -11.92 2.37 -19.90
CA ASP A 124 -12.04 3.42 -20.91
C ASP A 124 -12.54 4.76 -20.34
N GLY A 125 -12.65 4.84 -19.00
CA GLY A 125 -13.18 6.00 -18.28
C GLY A 125 -14.68 5.88 -17.93
N GLN A 126 -15.38 4.91 -18.48
CA GLN A 126 -16.78 4.58 -18.17
C GLN A 126 -16.89 3.17 -17.60
N SER A 127 -16.62 2.17 -18.41
CA SER A 127 -16.61 0.77 -17.99
C SER A 127 -15.25 0.37 -17.43
N MET A 128 -15.25 -0.63 -16.53
CA MET A 128 -14.04 -1.15 -15.92
C MET A 128 -14.09 -2.68 -15.80
N PHE A 129 -13.00 -3.33 -16.17
CA PHE A 129 -12.70 -4.70 -15.81
C PHE A 129 -11.67 -4.70 -14.67
N VAL A 130 -11.90 -5.52 -13.66
CA VAL A 130 -11.02 -5.69 -12.49
C VAL A 130 -10.72 -7.16 -12.30
N ALA A 131 -9.45 -7.49 -12.11
CA ALA A 131 -8.99 -8.78 -11.60
C ALA A 131 -8.37 -8.58 -10.22
N GLN A 132 -8.88 -9.29 -9.22
CA GLN A 132 -8.51 -9.11 -7.82
C GLN A 132 -8.24 -10.45 -7.14
N VAL A 133 -7.10 -10.58 -6.48
CA VAL A 133 -6.86 -11.70 -5.56
C VAL A 133 -7.71 -11.49 -4.31
N LEU A 134 -8.61 -12.42 -4.03
CA LEU A 134 -9.48 -12.31 -2.85
C LEU A 134 -8.74 -12.57 -1.55
N LYS A 135 -7.78 -13.52 -1.57
CA LYS A 135 -6.98 -13.89 -0.41
C LYS A 135 -5.64 -14.42 -0.86
N ALA A 136 -4.57 -13.70 -0.59
CA ALA A 136 -3.21 -14.15 -0.85
C ALA A 136 -2.71 -14.97 0.33
N SER A 137 -2.96 -16.27 0.31
CA SER A 137 -2.64 -17.18 1.42
C SER A 137 -1.40 -18.02 1.16
N ARG A 138 -1.08 -18.29 -0.11
CA ARG A 138 -0.01 -19.20 -0.51
C ARG A 138 0.89 -18.66 -1.59
N PHE A 139 0.33 -17.98 -2.58
CA PHE A 139 1.05 -17.59 -3.79
C PHE A 139 1.23 -16.09 -3.89
N ALA A 140 2.28 -15.67 -4.60
CA ALA A 140 2.37 -14.34 -5.15
C ALA A 140 1.60 -14.32 -6.48
N THR A 141 0.67 -13.39 -6.64
CA THR A 141 -0.18 -13.30 -7.84
C THR A 141 0.14 -12.05 -8.62
N VAL A 142 0.48 -12.24 -9.89
CA VAL A 142 0.75 -11.18 -10.85
C VAL A 142 -0.20 -11.27 -12.03
N PHE A 143 -0.66 -10.13 -12.49
CA PHE A 143 -1.45 -9.94 -13.70
C PHE A 143 -0.59 -9.28 -14.75
N ARG A 144 -0.64 -9.79 -16.00
CA ARG A 144 0.15 -9.29 -17.12
C ARG A 144 -0.75 -8.92 -18.27
N TRP A 145 -0.46 -7.77 -18.86
CA TRP A 145 -1.07 -7.28 -20.08
C TRP A 145 -0.05 -7.34 -21.19
N HIS A 146 -0.39 -7.97 -22.32
CA HIS A 146 0.38 -7.94 -23.55
C HIS A 146 -0.48 -7.32 -24.66
N TYR A 147 0.08 -6.40 -25.42
CA TYR A 147 -0.61 -5.72 -26.52
C TYR A 147 0.10 -6.03 -27.83
N HIS A 148 -0.59 -6.71 -28.74
CA HIS A 148 -0.14 -6.81 -30.11
C HIS A 148 -0.87 -5.75 -30.94
N ARG A 149 -0.14 -4.75 -31.42
CA ARG A 149 -0.65 -3.84 -32.42
C ARG A 149 -0.75 -4.63 -33.70
N ASP A 150 -1.95 -4.93 -34.17
CA ASP A 150 -2.14 -5.47 -35.51
C ASP A 150 -1.56 -4.47 -36.51
N GLU A 151 -0.47 -4.83 -37.17
CA GLU A 151 0.14 -4.09 -38.26
C GLU A 151 -0.74 -4.19 -39.50
N HIS A 152 -1.96 -3.67 -39.44
CA HIS A 152 -2.72 -3.47 -40.67
C HIS A 152 -2.40 -2.07 -41.21
N PRO A 153 -1.86 -1.98 -42.45
CA PRO A 153 -1.56 -0.71 -43.11
C PRO A 153 -2.84 0.00 -43.59
N GLY A 154 -3.67 0.38 -42.69
CA GLY A 154 -4.88 1.15 -42.98
C GLY A 154 -5.43 1.72 -41.68
N ASN A 155 -5.91 2.95 -41.74
CA ASN A 155 -6.44 3.83 -40.68
C ASN A 155 -7.49 3.22 -39.73
N SER A 156 -7.41 1.95 -39.36
CA SER A 156 -8.28 1.34 -38.37
C SER A 156 -7.62 1.43 -37.00
N LEU A 157 -8.27 2.13 -36.09
CA LEU A 157 -7.97 2.12 -34.67
C LEU A 157 -7.94 0.66 -34.14
N PRO A 158 -7.05 0.31 -33.20
CA PRO A 158 -6.97 -1.03 -32.67
C PRO A 158 -8.31 -1.42 -32.03
N THR A 159 -8.99 -2.42 -32.60
CA THR A 159 -10.31 -2.88 -32.14
C THR A 159 -10.24 -3.99 -31.09
N SER A 160 -9.05 -4.49 -30.79
CA SER A 160 -8.86 -5.59 -29.85
C SER A 160 -7.85 -5.24 -28.76
N ILE A 161 -8.18 -5.60 -27.57
CA ILE A 161 -7.32 -5.50 -26.43
C ILE A 161 -6.57 -6.82 -26.24
N PRO A 162 -5.40 -6.72 -25.63
CA PRO A 162 -4.32 -7.67 -25.61
C PRO A 162 -4.64 -8.96 -24.87
N THR A 163 -3.66 -9.81 -24.83
CA THR A 163 -3.62 -10.95 -23.92
C THR A 163 -3.59 -10.46 -22.49
N PHE A 164 -4.34 -11.15 -21.64
CA PHE A 164 -4.35 -10.98 -20.20
C PHE A 164 -4.06 -12.32 -19.53
N VAL A 165 -3.07 -12.34 -18.65
CA VAL A 165 -2.68 -13.54 -17.92
C VAL A 165 -2.62 -13.25 -16.43
N ALA A 166 -3.26 -14.11 -15.64
CA ALA A 166 -3.06 -14.16 -14.19
C ALA A 166 -2.14 -15.33 -13.83
N GLU A 167 -1.03 -15.05 -13.17
CA GLU A 167 -0.07 -16.07 -12.72
C GLU A 167 0.05 -16.09 -11.19
N GLN A 168 0.11 -17.29 -10.63
CA GLN A 168 0.35 -17.55 -9.21
C GLN A 168 1.61 -18.38 -9.06
N GLN A 169 2.64 -17.78 -8.51
CA GLN A 169 3.98 -18.34 -8.37
C GLN A 169 4.63 -17.90 -7.06
N GLY A 170 5.94 -18.00 -6.96
CA GLY A 170 6.73 -17.52 -5.84
C GLY A 170 6.86 -15.99 -5.79
N ALA A 171 7.23 -15.48 -4.65
CA ALA A 171 7.52 -14.05 -4.46
C ALA A 171 8.75 -13.63 -5.28
N PRO A 172 8.75 -12.43 -5.88
CA PRO A 172 9.88 -11.96 -6.67
C PRO A 172 11.12 -11.71 -5.80
N LEU A 173 12.28 -12.18 -6.26
CA LEU A 173 13.58 -11.85 -5.67
C LEU A 173 14.16 -10.54 -6.23
N SER A 174 13.62 -10.05 -7.35
CA SER A 174 14.12 -8.86 -8.02
C SER A 174 13.78 -7.58 -7.27
N GLN A 175 14.60 -6.56 -7.49
CA GLN A 175 14.50 -5.27 -6.82
C GLN A 175 13.11 -4.64 -7.00
N PRO A 176 12.48 -4.17 -5.92
CA PRO A 176 11.14 -3.60 -5.93
C PRO A 176 10.97 -2.34 -6.79
N GLU A 177 12.07 -1.73 -7.18
CA GLU A 177 12.12 -0.46 -7.92
C GLU A 177 11.83 -0.60 -9.41
N GLN A 178 11.88 -1.83 -9.92
CA GLN A 178 11.54 -2.10 -11.32
C GLN A 178 10.04 -2.44 -11.42
N ARG A 179 9.34 -1.86 -12.39
CA ARG A 179 7.93 -2.15 -12.71
C ARG A 179 7.60 -3.63 -12.89
N SER A 180 8.61 -4.47 -12.92
CA SER A 180 8.57 -5.82 -13.41
C SER A 180 9.43 -6.78 -12.61
N GLY A 181 9.25 -6.83 -11.32
CA GLY A 181 9.65 -8.03 -10.61
C GLY A 181 8.95 -9.22 -11.28
N LEU A 182 9.70 -10.13 -11.89
CA LEU A 182 9.14 -11.39 -12.34
C LEU A 182 8.95 -12.29 -11.13
N PRO A 183 7.84 -13.05 -11.07
CA PRO A 183 7.66 -14.04 -10.01
C PRO A 183 8.75 -15.11 -10.13
N GLU A 184 9.20 -15.61 -8.99
CA GLU A 184 10.11 -16.75 -8.93
C GLU A 184 9.34 -18.05 -9.20
N GLU A 185 9.98 -18.97 -9.92
CA GLU A 185 9.40 -20.28 -10.16
C GLU A 185 9.33 -21.08 -8.84
N LEU A 186 8.13 -21.54 -8.52
CA LEU A 186 7.93 -22.42 -7.37
C LEU A 186 8.46 -23.83 -7.67
N ARG A 187 8.89 -24.52 -6.60
CA ARG A 187 9.26 -25.95 -6.60
C ARG A 187 8.66 -26.61 -5.36
N LEU A 188 7.32 -26.76 -5.38
CA LEU A 188 6.61 -27.41 -4.28
C LEU A 188 6.38 -28.87 -4.61
N GLU A 189 6.84 -29.77 -3.75
CA GLU A 189 6.52 -31.18 -3.83
C GLU A 189 5.09 -31.41 -3.34
N VAL A 190 4.26 -31.99 -4.22
CA VAL A 190 2.91 -32.43 -3.90
C VAL A 190 2.94 -33.95 -3.74
N PRO A 191 2.85 -34.47 -2.50
CA PRO A 191 2.93 -35.91 -2.24
C PRO A 191 1.84 -36.70 -2.97
N PRO A 192 2.01 -38.03 -3.11
CA PRO A 192 0.94 -38.90 -3.54
C PRO A 192 -0.33 -38.72 -2.70
N GLN A 193 -1.49 -38.83 -3.33
CA GLN A 193 -2.82 -38.75 -2.69
C GLN A 193 -3.04 -37.44 -1.91
N SER A 194 -2.36 -36.36 -2.31
CA SER A 194 -2.53 -35.03 -1.75
C SER A 194 -2.87 -34.00 -2.79
N GLY A 195 -3.29 -32.80 -2.36
CA GLY A 195 -3.73 -31.74 -3.25
C GLY A 195 -3.20 -30.36 -2.89
N LEU A 196 -3.37 -29.46 -3.84
CA LEU A 196 -2.98 -28.05 -3.74
C LEU A 196 -4.08 -27.17 -4.35
N VAL A 197 -4.47 -26.12 -3.63
CA VAL A 197 -5.49 -25.16 -4.08
C VAL A 197 -4.84 -23.81 -4.38
N SER A 198 -5.28 -23.15 -5.47
CA SER A 198 -4.87 -21.80 -5.84
C SER A 198 -5.41 -20.76 -4.86
N ASP A 199 -4.83 -19.59 -4.81
CA ASP A 199 -5.48 -18.42 -4.21
C ASP A 199 -6.63 -17.94 -5.13
N PRO A 200 -7.84 -17.62 -4.59
CA PRO A 200 -8.99 -17.30 -5.41
C PRO A 200 -8.85 -15.94 -6.08
N ILE A 201 -9.22 -15.86 -7.37
CA ILE A 201 -9.21 -14.64 -8.18
C ILE A 201 -10.63 -14.25 -8.54
N LEU A 202 -11.02 -13.02 -8.19
CA LEU A 202 -12.28 -12.40 -8.59
C LEU A 202 -12.06 -11.61 -9.87
N LEU A 203 -12.88 -11.86 -10.88
CA LEU A 203 -13.01 -11.04 -12.08
C LEU A 203 -14.35 -10.30 -12.01
N LEU A 204 -14.32 -8.97 -12.08
CA LEU A 204 -15.49 -8.11 -12.11
C LEU A 204 -15.51 -7.25 -13.36
N TYR A 205 -16.73 -6.95 -13.83
CA TYR A 205 -17.01 -5.93 -14.83
C TYR A 205 -18.13 -5.01 -14.36
N GLY A 206 -18.04 -3.72 -14.66
CA GLY A 206 -19.07 -2.73 -14.31
C GLY A 206 -18.93 -1.43 -15.07
N ASP A 207 -20.03 -0.69 -15.16
CA ASP A 207 -20.13 0.59 -15.89
C ASP A 207 -19.89 1.81 -14.99
N ASP A 208 -19.54 1.61 -13.71
CA ASP A 208 -19.03 2.64 -12.80
C ASP A 208 -17.62 2.25 -12.37
N GLY A 209 -16.64 2.84 -13.03
CA GLY A 209 -15.24 2.43 -12.93
C GLY A 209 -14.72 2.36 -11.49
N THR A 210 -14.79 3.45 -10.73
CA THR A 210 -14.23 3.48 -9.36
C THR A 210 -15.05 2.65 -8.38
N ALA A 211 -16.37 2.56 -8.54
CA ALA A 211 -17.22 1.71 -7.72
C ALA A 211 -16.93 0.22 -7.95
N THR A 212 -16.67 -0.19 -9.20
CA THR A 212 -16.27 -1.56 -9.52
C THR A 212 -14.97 -1.96 -8.83
N LEU A 213 -13.96 -1.07 -8.85
CA LEU A 213 -12.69 -1.31 -8.15
C LEU A 213 -12.87 -1.38 -6.63
N ARG A 214 -13.68 -0.49 -6.04
CA ARG A 214 -14.01 -0.54 -4.59
C ARG A 214 -14.74 -1.83 -4.21
N LYS A 215 -15.69 -2.29 -5.04
CA LYS A 215 -16.39 -3.55 -4.83
C LYS A 215 -15.42 -4.73 -4.78
N ALA A 216 -14.45 -4.78 -5.71
CA ALA A 216 -13.42 -5.81 -5.73
C ALA A 216 -12.55 -5.78 -4.46
N GLN A 217 -12.10 -4.59 -4.02
CA GLN A 217 -11.31 -4.45 -2.80
C GLN A 217 -12.09 -4.83 -1.54
N THR A 218 -13.37 -4.46 -1.46
CA THR A 218 -14.24 -4.83 -0.34
C THR A 218 -14.43 -6.34 -0.27
N ALA A 219 -14.65 -7.02 -1.41
CA ALA A 219 -14.74 -8.47 -1.48
C ALA A 219 -13.43 -9.14 -1.00
N ALA A 220 -12.28 -8.63 -1.45
CA ALA A 220 -10.97 -9.11 -1.01
C ALA A 220 -10.72 -8.91 0.50
N GLY A 221 -11.13 -7.77 1.03
CA GLY A 221 -11.07 -7.49 2.47
C GLY A 221 -11.91 -8.48 3.29
N HIS A 222 -13.14 -8.74 2.87
CA HIS A 222 -14.01 -9.72 3.53
C HIS A 222 -13.41 -11.14 3.46
N ALA A 223 -12.97 -11.58 2.29
CA ALA A 223 -12.38 -12.90 2.09
C ALA A 223 -11.07 -13.11 2.89
N SER A 224 -10.31 -12.05 3.06
CA SER A 224 -9.05 -12.04 3.81
C SER A 224 -9.21 -11.76 5.31
N GLY A 225 -10.43 -11.40 5.78
CA GLY A 225 -10.67 -11.02 7.17
C GLY A 225 -9.99 -9.71 7.56
N ALA A 226 -10.09 -8.67 6.70
CA ALA A 226 -9.49 -7.36 6.93
C ALA A 226 -9.82 -6.81 8.32
N ARG A 227 -8.81 -6.24 8.99
CA ARG A 227 -8.95 -5.69 10.34
C ARG A 227 -9.30 -4.22 10.27
N ASN A 228 -10.42 -3.86 10.89
CA ASN A 228 -10.82 -2.46 11.01
C ASN A 228 -10.49 -1.97 12.42
N PHE A 229 -9.47 -1.14 12.53
CA PHE A 229 -9.20 -0.40 13.75
C PHE A 229 -10.15 0.81 13.81
N ALA A 230 -10.82 1.03 14.93
CA ALA A 230 -11.88 2.04 15.05
C ALA A 230 -11.41 3.48 14.77
N THR A 231 -10.10 3.74 14.95
CA THR A 231 -9.46 5.01 14.61
C THR A 231 -8.08 4.80 14.01
N VAL A 232 -7.72 5.65 13.06
CA VAL A 232 -6.36 5.65 12.52
C VAL A 232 -5.41 6.42 13.44
N PRO A 233 -4.15 5.95 13.61
CA PRO A 233 -3.14 6.65 14.36
C PRO A 233 -2.79 8.01 13.77
N ARG A 234 -2.45 8.95 14.67
CA ARG A 234 -1.86 10.24 14.34
C ARG A 234 -0.83 10.59 15.39
N GLY A 235 0.17 11.35 15.03
CA GLY A 235 1.23 11.66 16.00
C GLY A 235 2.50 12.17 15.36
N TRP A 236 3.64 11.65 15.82
CA TRP A 236 4.96 12.04 15.36
C TRP A 236 5.88 10.82 15.26
N CYS A 237 6.78 10.84 14.29
CA CYS A 237 7.76 9.80 13.98
C CYS A 237 9.17 10.39 13.99
N SER A 238 10.13 9.69 14.59
CA SER A 238 11.51 10.18 14.76
C SER A 238 12.38 10.08 13.50
N TRP A 239 12.01 9.26 12.51
CA TRP A 239 12.90 8.89 11.40
C TRP A 239 13.42 10.07 10.61
N TYR A 240 12.53 10.87 10.03
CA TYR A 240 12.92 11.87 9.04
C TYR A 240 13.73 13.02 9.60
N HIS A 241 13.49 13.38 10.85
CA HIS A 241 14.27 14.43 11.53
C HIS A 241 15.56 13.91 12.15
N LEU A 242 15.51 12.75 12.80
CA LEU A 242 16.62 12.28 13.65
C LEU A 242 17.41 11.13 13.02
N GLY A 243 16.81 10.32 12.14
CA GLY A 243 17.43 9.12 11.60
C GLY A 243 18.00 8.25 12.73
N LEU A 244 19.20 7.73 12.53
CA LEU A 244 19.91 6.90 13.49
C LEU A 244 20.52 7.68 14.70
N ALA A 245 20.38 9.02 14.74
CA ALA A 245 20.87 9.84 15.85
C ALA A 245 19.83 9.99 16.97
N VAL A 246 18.71 9.34 16.89
CA VAL A 246 17.61 9.42 17.87
C VAL A 246 18.06 9.00 19.27
N THR A 247 17.62 9.77 20.29
CA THR A 247 17.89 9.50 21.72
C THR A 247 16.60 9.46 22.52
N GLU A 248 16.64 8.91 23.76
CA GLU A 248 15.50 8.94 24.67
C GLU A 248 15.08 10.37 25.03
N THR A 249 16.04 11.30 25.08
CA THR A 249 15.75 12.72 25.35
C THR A 249 14.94 13.33 24.21
N ASP A 250 15.24 13.01 22.96
CA ASP A 250 14.50 13.52 21.82
C ASP A 250 13.04 13.04 21.84
N ILE A 251 12.83 11.75 22.11
CA ILE A 251 11.48 11.17 22.19
C ILE A 251 10.66 11.84 23.29
N THR A 252 11.23 12.01 24.48
CA THR A 252 10.53 12.64 25.60
C THR A 252 10.25 14.13 25.37
N ARG A 253 11.18 14.83 24.73
CA ARG A 253 11.08 16.23 24.33
C ARG A 253 9.93 16.46 23.33
N HIS A 254 9.88 15.65 22.25
CA HIS A 254 8.81 15.73 21.28
C HIS A 254 7.45 15.31 21.86
N ALA A 255 7.40 14.33 22.77
CA ALA A 255 6.18 13.99 23.49
C ALA A 255 5.65 15.17 24.31
N ALA A 256 6.51 15.83 25.07
CA ALA A 256 6.15 17.01 25.85
C ALA A 256 5.69 18.18 24.94
N PHE A 257 6.39 18.40 23.81
CA PHE A 257 6.02 19.43 22.84
C PHE A 257 4.63 19.17 22.24
N LEU A 258 4.39 17.96 21.74
CA LEU A 258 3.08 17.57 21.22
C LEU A 258 1.96 17.81 22.21
N ALA A 259 2.11 17.30 23.44
CA ALA A 259 1.09 17.43 24.48
C ALA A 259 0.80 18.90 24.84
N LYS A 260 1.83 19.76 24.86
CA LYS A 260 1.70 21.17 25.26
C LYS A 260 1.30 22.11 24.13
N ARG A 261 1.82 21.86 22.91
CA ARG A 261 1.79 22.82 21.80
C ARG A 261 0.87 22.43 20.66
N MET A 262 0.40 21.17 20.60
CA MET A 262 -0.45 20.67 19.51
C MET A 262 -1.75 20.01 20.02
N PRO A 263 -2.58 20.74 20.80
CA PRO A 263 -3.76 20.16 21.45
C PRO A 263 -4.79 19.60 20.44
N GLU A 264 -4.87 20.14 19.23
CA GLU A 264 -5.79 19.63 18.19
C GLU A 264 -5.34 18.27 17.65
N LEU A 265 -4.04 18.01 17.58
CA LEU A 265 -3.49 16.72 17.14
C LEU A 265 -3.61 15.66 18.25
N VAL A 266 -3.39 16.05 19.50
CA VAL A 266 -3.38 15.13 20.66
C VAL A 266 -4.76 14.88 21.27
N LYS A 267 -5.82 15.41 20.69
CA LYS A 267 -7.18 15.13 21.14
C LYS A 267 -7.48 13.63 21.02
N THR A 268 -7.79 13.02 22.17
CA THR A 268 -8.20 11.61 22.22
C THR A 268 -9.43 11.37 21.34
N SER A 269 -9.42 10.31 20.57
CA SER A 269 -10.57 9.89 19.76
C SER A 269 -11.73 9.40 20.63
N SER A 270 -12.93 9.34 20.04
CA SER A 270 -14.14 8.87 20.74
C SER A 270 -14.05 7.45 21.30
N ASN A 271 -13.18 6.60 20.72
CA ASN A 271 -12.90 5.24 21.19
C ASN A 271 -11.76 5.15 22.22
N GLY A 272 -11.23 6.31 22.69
CA GLY A 272 -10.16 6.37 23.68
C GLY A 272 -8.74 6.18 23.15
N TYR A 273 -8.53 5.91 21.85
CA TYR A 273 -7.18 5.81 21.26
C TYR A 273 -6.47 7.17 21.30
N ARG A 274 -5.22 7.17 21.72
CA ARG A 274 -4.41 8.38 21.93
C ARG A 274 -3.43 8.57 20.76
N PRO A 275 -2.99 9.82 20.52
CA PRO A 275 -1.92 10.08 19.56
C PRO A 275 -0.62 9.37 19.93
N VAL A 276 0.20 9.06 18.92
CA VAL A 276 1.39 8.22 19.01
C VAL A 276 2.65 9.07 18.94
N ILE A 277 3.62 8.75 19.78
CA ILE A 277 5.05 9.05 19.57
C ILE A 277 5.71 7.77 19.10
N GLN A 278 6.18 7.75 17.86
CA GLN A 278 6.85 6.61 17.26
C GLN A 278 8.37 6.76 17.34
N LEU A 279 9.01 5.86 18.07
CA LEU A 279 10.44 5.61 18.01
C LEU A 279 10.71 4.75 16.78
N ASP A 280 11.32 5.33 15.75
CA ASP A 280 11.71 4.64 14.53
C ASP A 280 13.10 3.98 14.65
N ASP A 281 13.75 3.57 13.56
CA ASP A 281 15.07 2.96 13.56
C ASP A 281 16.11 3.82 14.30
N GLY A 282 17.11 3.18 14.91
CA GLY A 282 18.20 3.85 15.65
C GLY A 282 18.21 3.59 17.17
N TRP A 283 17.22 2.88 17.71
CA TRP A 283 17.17 2.56 19.15
C TRP A 283 17.95 1.32 19.57
N MET A 284 18.25 0.40 18.63
CA MET A 284 19.05 -0.81 18.83
C MET A 284 20.54 -0.52 18.67
N PRO A 285 21.44 -1.49 18.93
CA PRO A 285 22.89 -1.28 18.83
C PRO A 285 23.30 -0.65 17.50
N ARG A 286 24.31 0.22 17.54
CA ARG A 286 24.80 1.05 16.42
C ARG A 286 25.01 0.24 15.14
N TRP A 287 24.87 0.92 14.00
CA TRP A 287 24.99 0.41 12.65
C TRP A 287 23.89 -0.58 12.27
N GLN A 288 22.70 -0.32 12.80
CA GLN A 288 21.50 -1.09 12.41
C GLN A 288 21.71 -2.60 12.58
N ARG A 289 22.20 -3.04 13.73
CA ARG A 289 22.32 -4.46 14.06
C ARG A 289 20.97 -5.08 14.31
N TRP A 290 20.17 -5.08 13.26
CA TRP A 290 18.85 -5.72 13.29
C TRP A 290 19.01 -7.20 13.63
N GLY A 291 18.14 -7.70 14.47
CA GLY A 291 18.29 -9.01 15.11
C GLY A 291 18.68 -8.89 16.59
N ASP A 292 19.57 -7.97 16.94
CA ASP A 292 19.92 -7.65 18.32
C ASP A 292 18.98 -6.56 18.85
N TRP A 293 17.74 -6.92 19.16
CA TRP A 293 16.67 -5.99 19.54
C TRP A 293 16.77 -5.59 21.01
N ILE A 294 17.87 -4.95 21.38
CA ILE A 294 18.15 -4.38 22.71
C ILE A 294 18.40 -2.88 22.60
N ALA A 295 18.06 -2.12 23.64
CA ALA A 295 18.30 -0.68 23.66
C ALA A 295 19.82 -0.36 23.65
N ASN A 296 20.19 0.65 22.85
CA ASN A 296 21.58 1.11 22.78
C ASN A 296 21.92 2.11 23.91
N GLU A 297 23.14 2.63 23.88
CA GLU A 297 23.69 3.57 24.88
C GLU A 297 22.98 4.93 24.95
N PHE A 298 22.08 5.26 24.02
CA PHE A 298 21.28 6.50 24.07
C PHE A 298 19.92 6.31 24.73
N PHE A 299 19.56 5.08 25.10
CA PHE A 299 18.33 4.72 25.79
C PHE A 299 18.64 4.09 27.16
N THR A 300 19.46 4.80 27.96
CA THR A 300 20.02 4.30 29.22
C THR A 300 18.99 4.02 30.29
N SER A 301 17.81 4.66 30.25
CA SER A 301 16.73 4.41 31.19
C SER A 301 15.95 3.13 30.88
N GLY A 302 16.16 2.58 29.67
CA GLY A 302 15.46 1.40 29.15
C GLY A 302 14.10 1.72 28.55
N LEU A 303 13.64 0.83 27.65
CA LEU A 303 12.42 1.01 26.85
C LEU A 303 11.16 1.12 27.71
N HIS A 304 11.06 0.38 28.80
CA HIS A 304 9.94 0.48 29.74
C HIS A 304 9.82 1.86 30.38
N THR A 305 10.95 2.46 30.82
CA THR A 305 10.96 3.79 31.41
C THR A 305 10.58 4.84 30.38
N LEU A 306 11.14 4.75 29.16
CA LEU A 306 10.79 5.62 28.05
C LEU A 306 9.27 5.59 27.77
N ALA A 307 8.69 4.40 27.64
CA ALA A 307 7.25 4.24 27.40
C ALA A 307 6.42 4.88 28.53
N THR A 308 6.83 4.67 29.80
CA THR A 308 6.18 5.29 30.97
C THR A 308 6.23 6.82 30.92
N GLN A 309 7.37 7.39 30.48
CA GLN A 309 7.52 8.85 30.35
C GLN A 309 6.58 9.40 29.27
N VAL A 310 6.47 8.75 28.10
CA VAL A 310 5.55 9.14 27.03
C VAL A 310 4.10 9.07 27.50
N HIS A 311 3.70 8.00 28.18
CA HIS A 311 2.34 7.82 28.69
C HIS A 311 1.92 8.88 29.71
N ARG A 312 2.86 9.48 30.48
CA ARG A 312 2.56 10.61 31.38
C ARG A 312 1.99 11.82 30.64
N HIS A 313 2.30 11.95 29.34
CA HIS A 313 1.76 12.98 28.46
C HIS A 313 0.41 12.59 27.82
N ARG A 314 -0.18 11.44 28.19
CA ARG A 314 -1.40 10.88 27.61
C ARG A 314 -1.24 10.57 26.10
N LEU A 315 -0.05 10.18 25.71
CA LEU A 315 0.29 9.72 24.37
C LEU A 315 0.54 8.22 24.41
N GLU A 316 0.29 7.55 23.29
CA GLU A 316 0.74 6.18 23.06
C GLU A 316 2.19 6.18 22.55
N VAL A 317 2.90 5.09 22.77
CA VAL A 317 4.27 4.93 22.28
C VAL A 317 4.33 3.84 21.23
N GLY A 318 4.98 4.18 20.12
CA GLY A 318 5.24 3.26 19.01
C GLY A 318 6.71 2.89 18.90
N ILE A 319 6.96 1.74 18.27
CA ILE A 319 8.31 1.24 18.01
C ILE A 319 8.40 0.66 16.60
N TRP A 320 9.56 0.85 15.96
CA TRP A 320 9.92 0.31 14.67
C TRP A 320 10.79 -0.93 14.82
N LEU A 321 10.56 -1.94 13.99
CA LEU A 321 11.41 -3.11 13.83
C LEU A 321 11.41 -3.60 12.37
N ALA A 322 12.54 -4.20 11.94
CA ALA A 322 12.65 -5.05 10.75
C ALA A 322 12.74 -6.52 11.18
N PRO A 323 11.61 -7.17 11.56
CA PRO A 323 11.61 -8.38 12.37
C PRO A 323 12.18 -9.61 11.66
N PHE A 324 12.28 -9.59 10.33
CA PHE A 324 12.79 -10.70 9.53
C PHE A 324 14.21 -10.45 8.98
N HIS A 325 14.81 -9.29 9.27
CA HIS A 325 16.22 -9.04 8.94
C HIS A 325 17.14 -9.30 10.13
N VAL A 326 18.29 -9.87 9.85
CA VAL A 326 19.31 -10.22 10.83
C VAL A 326 20.66 -9.71 10.30
N ALA A 327 21.25 -8.73 10.97
CA ALA A 327 22.57 -8.22 10.60
C ALA A 327 23.60 -9.33 10.65
N ALA A 328 24.48 -9.40 9.64
CA ALA A 328 25.45 -10.47 9.49
C ALA A 328 26.46 -10.54 10.67
N ASP A 329 26.70 -9.39 11.33
CA ASP A 329 27.56 -9.25 12.51
C ASP A 329 26.80 -9.24 13.85
N SER A 330 25.49 -9.57 13.85
CA SER A 330 24.68 -9.63 15.06
C SER A 330 24.99 -10.86 15.91
N GLN A 331 24.68 -10.77 17.20
CA GLN A 331 24.74 -11.91 18.11
C GLN A 331 23.78 -13.02 17.69
N LEU A 332 22.59 -12.63 17.19
CA LEU A 332 21.59 -13.58 16.69
C LEU A 332 22.15 -14.40 15.51
N ALA A 333 22.78 -13.77 14.51
CA ALA A 333 23.37 -14.47 13.37
C ALA A 333 24.51 -15.41 13.76
N ALA A 334 25.27 -15.06 14.78
CA ALA A 334 26.38 -15.88 15.29
C ALA A 334 25.88 -17.07 16.12
N ALA A 335 24.85 -16.85 16.96
CA ALA A 335 24.33 -17.88 17.87
C ALA A 335 23.40 -18.88 17.15
N HIS A 336 22.63 -18.43 16.16
CA HIS A 336 21.56 -19.20 15.53
C HIS A 336 21.58 -19.16 14.00
N PRO A 337 22.71 -19.60 13.38
CA PRO A 337 22.81 -19.64 11.92
C PRO A 337 21.76 -20.55 11.24
N GLU A 338 21.24 -21.54 11.97
CA GLU A 338 20.20 -22.47 11.51
C GLU A 338 18.80 -21.84 11.41
N TRP A 339 18.60 -20.66 12.01
CA TRP A 339 17.33 -19.90 11.90
C TRP A 339 17.27 -19.02 10.65
N LEU A 340 18.31 -19.02 9.81
CA LEU A 340 18.42 -18.15 8.66
C LEU A 340 18.06 -18.90 7.37
N LEU A 341 17.36 -18.21 6.44
CA LEU A 341 17.10 -18.74 5.11
C LEU A 341 18.39 -19.10 4.38
N LYS A 342 18.30 -20.10 3.51
CA LYS A 342 19.42 -20.61 2.71
C LYS A 342 19.26 -20.27 1.23
N ALA A 343 20.34 -19.86 0.60
CA ALA A 343 20.46 -19.75 -0.84
C ALA A 343 20.48 -21.15 -1.50
N GLY A 344 20.37 -21.21 -2.82
CA GLY A 344 20.33 -22.46 -3.57
C GLY A 344 21.62 -23.30 -3.46
N ASP A 345 22.76 -22.70 -3.11
CA ASP A 345 24.03 -23.37 -2.83
C ASP A 345 24.20 -23.86 -1.38
N GLY A 346 23.17 -23.67 -0.55
CA GLY A 346 23.15 -24.03 0.87
C GLY A 346 23.80 -22.98 1.80
N SER A 347 24.38 -21.90 1.29
CA SER A 347 24.87 -20.78 2.08
C SER A 347 23.70 -19.99 2.71
N ARG A 348 24.00 -19.12 3.70
CA ARG A 348 22.97 -18.22 4.25
C ARG A 348 22.54 -17.22 3.19
N LEU A 349 21.22 -17.10 3.00
CA LEU A 349 20.68 -16.09 2.08
C LEU A 349 21.05 -14.69 2.61
N THR A 350 21.59 -13.86 1.74
CA THR A 350 21.71 -12.42 1.98
C THR A 350 20.57 -11.70 1.30
N ASP A 351 20.13 -10.57 1.87
CA ASP A 351 19.06 -9.79 1.25
C ASP A 351 19.50 -9.28 -0.12
N PRO A 352 18.83 -9.63 -1.23
CA PRO A 352 19.19 -9.17 -2.57
C PRO A 352 19.16 -7.64 -2.74
N ARG A 353 18.38 -6.94 -1.91
CA ARG A 353 18.22 -5.48 -1.93
C ARG A 353 19.24 -4.75 -1.05
N LEU A 354 19.45 -5.24 0.19
CA LEU A 354 20.34 -4.61 1.17
C LEU A 354 21.76 -5.17 1.13
N GLY A 355 21.97 -6.23 0.37
CA GLY A 355 23.28 -6.83 0.16
C GLY A 355 23.78 -7.66 1.34
N LYS A 356 25.08 -7.90 1.38
CA LYS A 356 25.74 -8.84 2.31
C LYS A 356 25.66 -8.46 3.79
N ALA A 357 25.20 -7.27 4.11
CA ALA A 357 25.07 -6.81 5.50
C ALA A 357 23.96 -7.52 6.27
N TYR A 358 22.96 -8.11 5.56
CA TYR A 358 21.80 -8.70 6.20
C TYR A 358 21.47 -10.08 5.67
N HIS A 359 21.17 -10.98 6.60
CA HIS A 359 20.53 -12.27 6.39
C HIS A 359 19.03 -12.17 6.68
N ILE A 360 18.29 -13.22 6.33
CA ILE A 360 16.85 -13.28 6.52
C ILE A 360 16.50 -14.36 7.53
N LEU A 361 15.73 -14.01 8.56
CA LEU A 361 15.20 -14.95 9.54
C LEU A 361 14.15 -15.85 8.87
N ASP A 362 14.22 -17.14 9.13
CA ASP A 362 13.25 -18.13 8.63
C ASP A 362 12.07 -18.28 9.60
N PRO A 363 10.88 -17.72 9.27
CA PRO A 363 9.71 -17.84 10.14
C PRO A 363 9.07 -19.23 10.11
N THR A 364 9.61 -20.20 9.36
CA THR A 364 9.19 -21.60 9.46
C THR A 364 9.97 -22.40 10.51
N HIS A 365 11.08 -21.84 11.02
CA HIS A 365 11.85 -22.47 12.09
C HIS A 365 11.14 -22.23 13.45
N PRO A 366 10.83 -23.28 14.22
CA PRO A 366 10.03 -23.15 15.45
C PRO A 366 10.69 -22.28 16.52
N ASP A 367 12.02 -22.29 16.63
CA ASP A 367 12.74 -21.47 17.60
C ASP A 367 12.82 -20.01 17.17
N ALA A 368 12.95 -19.73 15.87
CA ALA A 368 12.85 -18.38 15.34
C ALA A 368 11.45 -17.78 15.61
N LEU A 369 10.39 -18.58 15.50
CA LEU A 369 9.03 -18.15 15.89
C LEU A 369 8.90 -17.89 17.39
N ARG A 370 9.55 -18.70 18.25
CA ARG A 370 9.58 -18.44 19.70
C ARG A 370 10.32 -17.14 20.02
N PHE A 371 11.47 -16.92 19.39
CA PHE A 371 12.21 -15.67 19.53
C PHE A 371 11.35 -14.44 19.19
N LEU A 372 10.61 -14.49 18.07
CA LEU A 372 9.70 -13.41 17.71
C LEU A 372 8.57 -13.24 18.74
N ASP A 373 7.97 -14.33 19.21
CA ASP A 373 6.92 -14.28 20.24
C ASP A 373 7.43 -13.61 21.53
N ASP A 374 8.59 -14.03 22.03
CA ASP A 374 9.19 -13.51 23.26
C ASP A 374 9.57 -12.03 23.13
N LEU A 375 10.17 -11.63 22.02
CA LEU A 375 10.51 -10.24 21.71
C LEU A 375 9.27 -9.33 21.76
N PHE A 376 8.23 -9.69 21.03
CA PHE A 376 7.05 -8.84 20.92
C PHE A 376 6.19 -8.83 22.20
N ARG A 377 6.14 -9.94 22.93
CA ARG A 377 5.58 -9.94 24.30
C ARG A 377 6.37 -9.07 25.26
N GLY A 378 7.69 -9.03 25.13
CA GLY A 378 8.57 -8.12 25.87
C GLY A 378 8.22 -6.67 25.63
N LEU A 379 8.23 -6.24 24.37
CA LEU A 379 7.89 -4.88 23.98
C LEU A 379 6.45 -4.48 24.39
N ARG A 380 5.50 -5.43 24.33
CA ARG A 380 4.14 -5.19 24.81
C ARG A 380 4.10 -4.96 26.33
N ARG A 381 4.87 -5.74 27.11
CA ARG A 381 5.02 -5.53 28.58
C ARG A 381 5.68 -4.20 28.89
N ASP A 382 6.62 -3.74 28.06
CA ASP A 382 7.27 -2.42 28.21
C ASP A 382 6.33 -1.25 27.95
N GLY A 383 5.16 -1.49 27.35
CA GLY A 383 4.10 -0.50 27.19
C GLY A 383 3.90 0.00 25.77
N PHE A 384 4.57 -0.57 24.77
CA PHE A 384 4.36 -0.20 23.37
C PHE A 384 2.99 -0.67 22.87
N THR A 385 2.31 0.21 22.12
CA THR A 385 0.95 -0.01 21.59
C THR A 385 0.83 0.23 20.10
N TYR A 386 1.88 0.74 19.46
CA TYR A 386 1.97 0.93 18.01
C TYR A 386 3.25 0.29 17.51
N TYR A 387 3.15 -0.55 16.48
CA TYR A 387 4.27 -1.30 15.93
C TYR A 387 4.37 -1.03 14.43
N LYS A 388 5.43 -0.36 13.98
CA LYS A 388 5.80 -0.27 12.58
C LYS A 388 6.74 -1.42 12.27
N LEU A 389 6.24 -2.39 11.49
CA LEU A 389 6.99 -3.58 11.07
C LEU A 389 7.45 -3.36 9.63
N ASP A 390 8.75 -3.25 9.46
CA ASP A 390 9.33 -2.84 8.20
C ASP A 390 10.08 -3.97 7.50
N PHE A 391 10.37 -3.79 6.20
CA PHE A 391 11.07 -4.74 5.35
C PHE A 391 10.41 -6.13 5.34
N LEU A 392 9.08 -6.18 5.46
CA LEU A 392 8.36 -7.44 5.59
C LEU A 392 8.44 -8.34 4.36
N TYR A 393 8.79 -7.78 3.19
CA TYR A 393 8.98 -8.55 1.97
C TYR A 393 10.02 -9.68 2.12
N ALA A 394 11.00 -9.51 2.99
CA ALA A 394 12.12 -10.44 3.13
C ALA A 394 11.68 -11.85 3.56
N ALA A 395 10.71 -11.96 4.47
CA ALA A 395 10.18 -13.26 4.89
C ALA A 395 9.46 -14.02 3.76
N ALA A 396 9.07 -13.29 2.70
CA ALA A 396 8.36 -13.87 1.56
C ALA A 396 9.30 -14.37 0.44
N TYR A 397 10.60 -14.20 0.53
CA TYR A 397 11.52 -14.72 -0.49
C TYR A 397 11.41 -16.23 -0.66
N GLU A 398 11.40 -16.70 -1.90
CA GLU A 398 11.50 -18.14 -2.19
C GLU A 398 12.96 -18.58 -2.02
N ALA A 399 13.21 -19.33 -0.96
CA ALA A 399 14.56 -19.76 -0.57
C ALA A 399 14.48 -21.06 0.21
N GLY A 400 15.65 -21.68 0.45
CA GLY A 400 15.74 -22.85 1.34
C GLY A 400 15.34 -22.47 2.76
N ARG A 401 14.34 -23.18 3.31
CA ARG A 401 13.78 -22.92 4.63
C ARG A 401 13.64 -24.21 5.44
N HIS A 402 13.37 -24.08 6.74
CA HIS A 402 13.22 -25.20 7.65
C HIS A 402 12.07 -26.13 7.22
N ASP A 403 10.92 -25.56 6.87
CA ASP A 403 9.79 -26.31 6.27
C ASP A 403 9.72 -26.07 4.76
N PRO A 404 10.20 -27.00 3.92
CA PRO A 404 10.24 -26.83 2.48
C PRO A 404 8.86 -26.90 1.80
N ALA A 405 7.81 -27.33 2.51
CA ALA A 405 6.44 -27.37 2.00
C ALA A 405 5.73 -26.00 2.07
N VAL A 406 6.34 -25.02 2.71
CA VAL A 406 5.81 -23.66 2.93
C VAL A 406 6.37 -22.70 1.90
N THR A 407 5.50 -21.99 1.15
CA THR A 407 5.91 -20.92 0.24
C THR A 407 6.39 -19.67 1.00
N GLY A 408 7.07 -18.76 0.31
CA GLY A 408 7.47 -17.48 0.89
C GLY A 408 6.29 -16.68 1.41
N THR A 409 5.18 -16.60 0.66
CA THR A 409 3.94 -15.96 1.11
C THR A 409 3.39 -16.57 2.40
N GLN A 410 3.37 -17.90 2.50
CA GLN A 410 2.94 -18.59 3.73
C GLN A 410 3.89 -18.33 4.90
N ALA A 411 5.20 -18.31 4.66
CA ALA A 411 6.22 -18.04 5.66
C ALA A 411 6.08 -16.64 6.26
N LEU A 412 5.91 -15.61 5.41
CA LEU A 412 5.60 -14.26 5.85
C LEU A 412 4.35 -14.23 6.74
N ARG A 413 3.25 -14.85 6.29
CA ARG A 413 2.00 -14.88 7.04
C ARG A 413 2.14 -15.59 8.38
N LEU A 414 2.91 -16.69 8.43
CA LEU A 414 3.20 -17.43 9.66
C LEU A 414 3.94 -16.57 10.69
N GLY A 415 5.05 -15.94 10.28
CA GLY A 415 5.84 -15.07 11.14
C GLY A 415 5.06 -13.84 11.60
N LEU A 416 4.37 -13.16 10.68
CA LEU A 416 3.57 -11.98 11.01
C LEU A 416 2.39 -12.32 11.94
N LYS A 417 1.73 -13.46 11.72
CA LYS A 417 0.68 -13.93 12.64
C LYS A 417 1.22 -14.17 14.05
N ARG A 418 2.40 -14.78 14.18
CA ARG A 418 3.04 -15.00 15.48
C ARG A 418 3.30 -13.68 16.21
N ILE A 419 3.83 -12.69 15.51
CA ILE A 419 4.06 -11.33 16.04
C ILE A 419 2.74 -10.71 16.51
N VAL A 420 1.73 -10.71 15.66
CA VAL A 420 0.43 -10.10 15.96
C VAL A 420 -0.26 -10.79 17.14
N ASP A 421 -0.24 -12.12 17.22
CA ASP A 421 -0.80 -12.87 18.36
C ASP A 421 -0.06 -12.58 19.67
N ALA A 422 1.24 -12.29 19.62
CA ALA A 422 2.04 -11.92 20.80
C ALA A 422 1.62 -10.58 21.40
N ILE A 423 1.28 -9.60 20.57
CA ILE A 423 0.90 -8.24 21.01
C ILE A 423 -0.62 -8.04 21.15
N ASN A 424 -1.42 -8.73 20.33
CA ASN A 424 -2.89 -8.76 20.38
C ASN A 424 -3.36 -10.21 20.54
N PRO A 425 -3.34 -10.78 21.76
CA PRO A 425 -3.67 -12.19 21.98
C PRO A 425 -5.09 -12.52 21.49
N PRO A 426 -5.27 -13.66 20.80
CA PRO A 426 -6.56 -14.11 20.32
C PRO A 426 -7.63 -14.14 21.42
N GLY A 427 -8.86 -13.74 21.09
CA GLY A 427 -9.99 -13.71 22.02
C GLY A 427 -9.99 -12.55 23.02
N LYS A 428 -9.03 -11.62 22.93
CA LYS A 428 -9.03 -10.37 23.68
C LYS A 428 -9.24 -9.17 22.74
N PRO A 429 -9.80 -8.04 23.24
CA PRO A 429 -9.88 -6.80 22.45
C PRO A 429 -8.49 -6.40 21.96
N GLU A 430 -8.40 -5.99 20.70
CA GLU A 430 -7.16 -5.48 20.13
C GLU A 430 -6.82 -4.12 20.74
N ALA A 431 -5.64 -4.03 21.33
CA ALA A 431 -5.16 -2.83 22.01
C ALA A 431 -3.97 -2.18 21.29
N CYS A 432 -3.33 -2.91 20.36
CA CYS A 432 -2.15 -2.46 19.64
C CYS A 432 -2.45 -2.30 18.17
N PHE A 433 -1.97 -1.21 17.59
CA PHE A 433 -1.99 -0.98 16.14
C PHE A 433 -0.73 -1.56 15.50
N VAL A 434 -0.87 -2.28 14.41
CA VAL A 434 0.24 -2.84 13.61
C VAL A 434 0.21 -2.20 12.24
N LEU A 435 1.30 -1.52 11.88
CA LEU A 435 1.55 -0.95 10.57
C LEU A 435 2.56 -1.81 9.83
N ALA A 436 2.20 -2.32 8.66
CA ALA A 436 3.11 -3.01 7.75
C ALA A 436 3.82 -2.02 6.83
N CYS A 437 5.14 -2.15 6.68
CA CYS A 437 5.96 -1.36 5.78
C CYS A 437 6.90 -2.29 5.01
N GLY A 438 7.31 -1.93 3.77
CA GLY A 438 8.04 -2.84 2.91
C GLY A 438 7.33 -4.19 2.74
N ALA A 439 6.00 -4.20 2.67
CA ALA A 439 5.20 -5.41 2.76
C ALA A 439 4.53 -5.77 1.44
N PRO A 440 4.53 -7.05 1.03
CA PRO A 440 3.61 -7.53 0.02
C PRO A 440 2.17 -7.21 0.42
N LEU A 441 1.43 -6.46 -0.42
CA LEU A 441 0.21 -5.79 0.03
C LEU A 441 -0.94 -6.73 0.39
N MET A 442 -1.22 -7.75 -0.42
CA MET A 442 -2.32 -8.69 -0.14
C MET A 442 -2.00 -9.74 0.95
N PRO A 443 -0.78 -10.29 1.04
CA PRO A 443 -0.44 -11.25 2.09
C PRO A 443 -0.60 -10.73 3.53
N VAL A 444 -0.52 -9.43 3.76
CA VAL A 444 -0.67 -8.85 5.12
C VAL A 444 -2.11 -8.55 5.51
N VAL A 445 -3.07 -8.58 4.55
CA VAL A 445 -4.49 -8.35 4.84
C VAL A 445 -5.02 -9.40 5.81
N GLY A 446 -5.79 -8.93 6.80
CA GLY A 446 -6.31 -9.75 7.89
C GLY A 446 -5.32 -10.00 9.03
N LEU A 447 -4.05 -9.58 8.88
CA LEU A 447 -3.04 -9.66 9.94
C LEU A 447 -2.71 -8.29 10.53
N VAL A 448 -2.64 -7.24 9.71
CA VAL A 448 -2.29 -5.88 10.15
C VAL A 448 -3.48 -4.93 10.13
N HIS A 449 -3.35 -3.80 10.82
CA HIS A 449 -4.38 -2.75 10.90
C HIS A 449 -4.16 -1.66 9.84
N GLY A 450 -2.90 -1.39 9.50
CA GLY A 450 -2.51 -0.44 8.48
C GLY A 450 -1.35 -0.93 7.64
N ALA A 451 -1.19 -0.34 6.45
CA ALA A 451 -0.04 -0.60 5.60
C ALA A 451 0.42 0.68 4.88
N ARG A 452 1.75 0.85 4.80
CA ARG A 452 2.39 1.84 3.94
C ARG A 452 1.98 1.58 2.50
N ILE A 453 1.75 2.63 1.74
CA ILE A 453 1.33 2.54 0.33
C ILE A 453 2.25 3.27 -0.64
N GLY A 454 3.39 3.71 -0.21
CA GLY A 454 4.41 4.40 -1.01
C GLY A 454 5.79 4.31 -0.41
N GLY A 455 6.80 4.73 -1.17
CA GLY A 455 8.16 4.92 -0.68
C GLY A 455 8.25 6.08 0.33
N ASP A 456 9.44 6.26 0.89
CA ASP A 456 9.71 7.34 1.83
C ASP A 456 9.56 8.72 1.17
N VAL A 457 8.91 9.63 1.88
CA VAL A 457 8.65 11.01 1.41
C VAL A 457 9.82 11.97 1.70
N GLY A 458 10.87 11.49 2.32
CA GLY A 458 12.11 12.19 2.60
C GLY A 458 13.24 11.24 2.93
N ILE A 459 14.44 11.78 3.07
CA ILE A 459 15.64 11.03 3.46
C ILE A 459 16.24 11.72 4.68
N PRO A 460 16.42 11.04 5.82
CA PRO A 460 17.13 11.63 6.95
C PRO A 460 18.60 11.84 6.59
N THR A 461 19.13 12.99 6.93
CA THR A 461 20.57 13.27 6.74
C THR A 461 21.32 13.27 8.06
N MET A 462 22.59 12.90 8.00
CA MET A 462 23.48 12.83 9.16
C MET A 462 24.77 13.57 8.85
N ASP A 463 25.18 14.47 9.75
CA ASP A 463 26.49 15.11 9.70
C ASP A 463 27.24 14.83 11.01
N ASN A 464 28.40 14.16 10.91
CA ASN A 464 29.27 13.80 12.04
C ASN A 464 28.50 13.12 13.21
N GLY A 465 27.55 12.24 12.89
CA GLY A 465 26.74 11.51 13.88
C GLY A 465 25.61 12.34 14.50
N LYS A 466 25.31 13.52 13.97
CA LYS A 466 24.17 14.36 14.35
C LYS A 466 23.15 14.41 13.23
N ALA A 467 21.89 14.53 13.61
CA ALA A 467 20.82 14.73 12.65
C ALA A 467 20.99 16.06 11.90
N GLY A 468 20.86 16.01 10.58
CA GLY A 468 20.79 17.13 9.67
C GLY A 468 19.37 17.43 9.19
N PRO A 469 19.16 18.48 8.40
CA PRO A 469 17.85 18.74 7.80
C PRO A 469 17.52 17.62 6.80
N PRO A 470 16.27 17.08 6.80
CA PRO A 470 15.91 16.01 5.88
C PRO A 470 15.96 16.47 4.42
N GLU A 471 16.35 15.57 3.53
CA GLU A 471 16.15 15.78 2.09
C GLU A 471 14.69 15.47 1.76
N VAL A 472 13.97 16.49 1.36
CA VAL A 472 12.57 16.42 0.92
C VAL A 472 12.35 17.40 -0.22
N GLY A 473 11.48 17.07 -1.16
CA GLY A 473 11.24 17.92 -2.30
C GLY A 473 9.99 17.56 -3.08
N PHE A 474 9.63 18.40 -4.01
CA PHE A 474 8.42 18.24 -4.81
C PHE A 474 8.32 16.89 -5.57
N PRO A 475 9.40 16.29 -6.10
CA PRO A 475 9.32 14.97 -6.73
C PRO A 475 8.82 13.86 -5.78
N LEU A 476 9.21 13.90 -4.50
CA LEU A 476 8.73 12.95 -3.49
C LEU A 476 7.24 13.17 -3.16
N ILE A 477 6.80 14.45 -3.14
CA ILE A 477 5.37 14.79 -2.98
C ILE A 477 4.55 14.26 -4.15
N LEU A 478 5.03 14.37 -5.38
CA LEU A 478 4.37 13.80 -6.56
C LEU A 478 4.26 12.27 -6.46
N SER A 479 5.32 11.59 -6.03
CA SER A 479 5.31 10.14 -5.84
C SER A 479 4.35 9.70 -4.74
N MET A 480 4.29 10.45 -3.62
CA MET A 480 3.29 10.26 -2.57
C MET A 480 1.87 10.38 -3.14
N ALA A 481 1.59 11.44 -3.90
CA ALA A 481 0.29 11.69 -4.51
C ALA A 481 -0.10 10.60 -5.52
N ARG A 482 0.84 10.14 -6.36
CA ARG A 482 0.62 9.07 -7.34
C ARG A 482 0.24 7.76 -6.66
N ASN A 483 1.04 7.34 -5.68
CA ASN A 483 0.77 6.10 -4.95
C ASN A 483 -0.56 6.19 -4.17
N GLN A 484 -0.86 7.36 -3.58
CA GLN A 484 -2.14 7.60 -2.94
C GLN A 484 -3.30 7.49 -3.95
N ALA A 485 -3.19 8.10 -5.13
CA ALA A 485 -4.21 8.05 -6.17
C ALA A 485 -4.49 6.61 -6.66
N ALA A 486 -3.43 5.81 -6.84
CA ALA A 486 -3.53 4.45 -7.34
C ALA A 486 -3.97 3.43 -6.27
N ARG A 487 -3.74 3.71 -4.98
CA ARG A 487 -3.96 2.78 -3.86
C ARG A 487 -5.02 3.25 -2.84
N LEU A 488 -5.68 4.37 -3.06
CA LEU A 488 -6.72 4.89 -2.15
C LEU A 488 -7.88 3.90 -1.95
N PHE A 489 -8.11 3.02 -2.91
CA PHE A 489 -9.18 2.01 -2.86
C PHE A 489 -8.93 0.92 -1.82
N PHE A 490 -7.69 0.80 -1.31
CA PHE A 490 -7.33 -0.09 -0.21
C PHE A 490 -7.82 0.43 1.13
N ASP A 491 -7.95 1.78 1.26
CA ASP A 491 -8.36 2.38 2.53
C ASP A 491 -9.69 1.81 3.02
N ARG A 492 -9.70 1.34 4.26
CA ARG A 492 -10.85 0.73 4.95
C ARG A 492 -11.42 -0.54 4.30
N SER A 493 -10.99 -0.89 3.08
CA SER A 493 -11.34 -2.15 2.43
C SER A 493 -10.38 -3.27 2.84
N LEU A 494 -9.09 -3.02 2.79
CA LEU A 494 -8.05 -3.99 3.12
C LEU A 494 -7.35 -3.69 4.46
N PHE A 495 -7.04 -2.41 4.70
CA PHE A 495 -6.36 -1.88 5.89
C PHE A 495 -6.47 -0.35 5.91
N ALA A 496 -6.07 0.30 7.00
CA ALA A 496 -5.84 1.75 6.99
C ALA A 496 -4.58 2.06 6.17
N VAL A 497 -4.68 2.93 5.17
CA VAL A 497 -3.53 3.31 4.37
C VAL A 497 -2.57 4.21 5.15
N ASP A 498 -1.28 4.12 4.86
CA ASP A 498 -0.26 5.03 5.35
C ASP A 498 0.47 5.65 4.15
N ALA A 499 0.22 6.93 3.92
CA ALA A 499 0.85 7.71 2.85
C ALA A 499 2.25 8.22 3.25
N ASP A 500 2.76 7.80 4.40
CA ASP A 500 3.94 8.27 5.09
C ASP A 500 3.73 9.54 5.92
N VAL A 501 4.83 10.06 6.49
CA VAL A 501 4.78 11.24 7.36
C VAL A 501 4.49 12.51 6.58
N VAL A 502 4.08 13.52 7.33
CA VAL A 502 3.91 14.88 6.87
C VAL A 502 5.08 15.73 7.35
N MET A 503 5.70 16.44 6.44
CA MET A 503 6.79 17.37 6.73
C MET A 503 6.53 18.75 6.13
N ALA A 504 6.97 19.79 6.83
CA ALA A 504 6.89 21.17 6.39
C ALA A 504 8.20 21.95 6.62
N PRO A 505 9.39 21.36 6.38
CA PRO A 505 10.65 22.00 6.69
C PRO A 505 10.90 23.19 5.77
N ALA A 506 11.64 24.17 6.27
CA ALA A 506 12.08 25.34 5.51
C ALA A 506 13.61 25.47 5.63
N PRO A 507 14.31 25.77 4.53
CA PRO A 507 13.80 26.19 3.22
C PRO A 507 13.47 25.07 2.21
N GLN A 508 13.56 23.77 2.60
CA GLN A 508 13.47 22.62 1.69
C GLN A 508 12.14 22.59 0.90
N LEU A 509 11.04 22.92 1.56
CA LEU A 509 9.74 23.06 0.90
C LEU A 509 9.26 24.52 0.93
N SER A 510 8.74 24.99 -0.20
CA SER A 510 7.97 26.24 -0.21
C SER A 510 6.70 26.11 0.64
N PRO A 511 6.07 27.23 1.07
CA PRO A 511 4.81 27.17 1.80
C PRO A 511 3.69 26.44 1.04
N ASP A 512 3.66 26.54 -0.28
CA ASP A 512 2.65 25.88 -1.10
C ASP A 512 2.93 24.38 -1.27
N GLU A 513 4.18 23.97 -1.43
CA GLU A 513 4.57 22.54 -1.42
C GLU A 513 4.28 21.87 -0.08
N ALA A 514 4.55 22.53 1.05
CA ALA A 514 4.17 22.04 2.36
C ALA A 514 2.64 21.85 2.48
N ARG A 515 1.85 22.78 1.97
CA ARG A 515 0.38 22.64 1.94
C ARG A 515 -0.06 21.46 1.06
N LEU A 516 0.61 21.21 -0.07
CA LEU A 516 0.34 20.03 -0.90
C LEU A 516 0.49 18.76 -0.07
N MET A 517 1.65 18.54 0.53
CA MET A 517 1.95 17.35 1.32
C MET A 517 0.96 17.13 2.45
N ILE A 518 0.69 18.18 3.24
CA ILE A 518 -0.28 18.12 4.35
C ILE A 518 -1.69 17.78 3.82
N THR A 519 -2.09 18.33 2.68
CA THR A 519 -3.43 18.09 2.11
C THR A 519 -3.58 16.64 1.63
N ILE A 520 -2.57 16.11 0.93
CA ILE A 520 -2.56 14.71 0.46
C ILE A 520 -2.74 13.77 1.67
N ALA A 521 -1.93 13.92 2.70
CA ALA A 521 -2.00 13.08 3.88
C ALA A 521 -3.32 13.25 4.66
N ALA A 522 -3.82 14.48 4.84
CA ALA A 522 -5.08 14.72 5.54
C ALA A 522 -6.31 14.14 4.80
N LEU A 523 -6.21 13.97 3.48
CA LEU A 523 -7.26 13.41 2.62
C LEU A 523 -7.00 11.95 2.23
N SER A 524 -5.95 11.31 2.76
CA SER A 524 -5.66 9.89 2.48
C SER A 524 -6.67 8.93 3.10
N GLY A 525 -7.35 9.36 4.17
CA GLY A 525 -8.22 8.51 4.98
C GLY A 525 -7.49 7.75 6.09
N GLY A 526 -6.17 7.61 5.98
CA GLY A 526 -5.34 6.74 6.78
C GLY A 526 -4.52 7.39 7.88
N VAL A 527 -3.37 6.81 8.16
CA VAL A 527 -2.42 7.23 9.20
C VAL A 527 -1.90 8.64 8.94
N PHE A 528 -1.71 9.45 10.01
CA PHE A 528 -1.24 10.82 9.90
C PHE A 528 -0.15 11.11 10.95
N MET A 529 1.10 11.00 10.55
CA MET A 529 2.25 11.22 11.41
C MET A 529 3.05 12.42 10.93
N LEU A 530 3.57 13.23 11.86
CA LEU A 530 4.49 14.33 11.56
C LEU A 530 5.93 13.83 11.61
N GLY A 531 6.82 14.39 10.77
CA GLY A 531 8.22 13.96 10.68
C GLY A 531 9.25 15.06 10.94
N ASP A 532 8.83 16.31 11.23
CA ASP A 532 9.73 17.45 11.44
C ASP A 532 10.31 17.52 12.86
N ASP A 533 11.38 18.30 13.03
CA ASP A 533 11.72 18.89 14.32
C ASP A 533 10.69 19.97 14.70
N LEU A 534 9.71 19.57 15.50
CA LEU A 534 8.59 20.42 15.85
C LEU A 534 8.98 21.67 16.66
N GLU A 535 10.14 21.65 17.34
CA GLU A 535 10.61 22.76 18.17
C GLU A 535 11.30 23.85 17.37
N THR A 536 11.95 23.50 16.28
CA THR A 536 12.72 24.42 15.44
C THR A 536 11.96 24.90 14.20
N LEU A 537 10.81 24.27 13.90
CA LEU A 537 9.98 24.72 12.78
C LEU A 537 9.62 26.20 12.87
N PRO A 538 9.73 26.96 11.75
CA PRO A 538 9.19 28.33 11.68
C PRO A 538 7.72 28.40 12.09
N ALA A 539 7.34 29.50 12.73
CA ALA A 539 6.00 29.65 13.30
C ALA A 539 4.87 29.50 12.28
N ASP A 540 5.07 29.93 11.03
CA ASP A 540 4.12 29.75 9.94
C ASP A 540 3.96 28.29 9.53
N ARG A 541 5.06 27.50 9.53
CA ARG A 541 5.04 26.05 9.24
C ARG A 541 4.33 25.28 10.34
N LEU A 542 4.67 25.57 11.59
CA LEU A 542 3.97 24.97 12.73
C LEU A 542 2.47 25.32 12.73
N ALA A 543 2.10 26.53 12.31
CA ALA A 543 0.69 26.92 12.16
C ALA A 543 -0.04 26.12 11.07
N MET A 544 0.65 25.71 9.98
CA MET A 544 0.07 24.83 8.96
C MET A 544 -0.25 23.45 9.52
N LEU A 545 0.68 22.84 10.27
CA LEU A 545 0.50 21.52 10.90
C LEU A 545 -0.55 21.53 12.01
N ARG A 546 -0.85 22.70 12.58
CA ARG A 546 -1.87 22.91 13.62
C ARG A 546 -3.22 23.37 13.09
N ASN A 547 -3.40 23.47 11.76
CA ASN A 547 -4.65 23.96 11.17
C ASN A 547 -5.83 23.06 11.58
N PRO A 548 -6.79 23.57 12.41
CA PRO A 548 -7.87 22.75 12.93
C PRO A 548 -8.84 22.26 11.85
N ASN A 549 -8.92 22.96 10.71
CA ASN A 549 -9.78 22.56 9.60
C ASN A 549 -9.21 21.33 8.90
N LEU A 550 -7.88 21.26 8.71
CA LEU A 550 -7.22 20.10 8.13
C LEU A 550 -7.20 18.92 9.10
N LEU A 551 -6.79 19.16 10.35
CA LEU A 551 -6.77 18.10 11.37
C LEU A 551 -8.16 17.48 11.61
N GLY A 552 -9.23 18.26 11.36
CA GLY A 552 -10.60 17.76 11.37
C GLY A 552 -10.97 16.86 10.19
N LEU A 553 -10.15 16.78 9.13
CA LEU A 553 -10.36 15.88 7.99
C LEU A 553 -9.65 14.54 8.17
N VAL A 554 -8.60 14.50 9.00
CA VAL A 554 -7.77 13.31 9.25
C VAL A 554 -8.61 12.17 9.80
N GLY A 555 -8.44 10.97 9.22
CA GLY A 555 -9.20 9.78 9.56
C GLY A 555 -10.64 9.74 9.00
N GLY A 556 -11.04 10.74 8.21
CA GLY A 556 -12.24 10.68 7.39
C GLY A 556 -12.03 9.76 6.15
N PRO A 557 -13.05 9.55 5.32
CA PRO A 557 -12.88 8.82 4.05
C PRO A 557 -11.82 9.48 3.15
N ALA A 558 -11.11 8.67 2.35
CA ALA A 558 -10.17 9.17 1.37
C ALA A 558 -10.85 10.05 0.31
N ALA A 559 -10.17 11.08 -0.17
CA ALA A 559 -10.62 11.84 -1.34
C ALA A 559 -10.20 11.11 -2.62
N GLU A 560 -11.11 11.04 -3.59
CA GLU A 560 -10.90 10.37 -4.86
C GLU A 560 -10.48 11.36 -5.96
N PRO A 561 -9.44 11.04 -6.74
CA PRO A 561 -9.12 11.79 -7.95
C PRO A 561 -10.27 11.65 -8.97
N VAL A 562 -10.76 12.78 -9.45
CA VAL A 562 -11.77 12.80 -10.53
C VAL A 562 -11.05 12.53 -11.86
N HIS A 563 -11.64 11.69 -12.69
CA HIS A 563 -11.07 11.28 -13.99
C HIS A 563 -9.73 10.51 -13.88
N LEU A 564 -9.55 9.71 -12.85
CA LEU A 564 -8.32 8.95 -12.62
C LEU A 564 -7.94 8.05 -13.82
N PHE A 565 -8.91 7.42 -14.48
CA PHE A 565 -8.70 6.50 -15.62
C PHE A 565 -8.94 7.13 -16.99
N SER A 566 -9.35 8.39 -17.07
CA SER A 566 -9.80 9.01 -18.33
C SER A 566 -8.92 10.15 -18.85
N ALA A 567 -7.71 10.34 -18.30
CA ALA A 567 -6.82 11.40 -18.79
C ALA A 567 -5.93 10.89 -19.92
N PRO A 568 -6.10 11.40 -21.16
CA PRO A 568 -5.47 10.86 -22.36
C PRO A 568 -4.00 11.26 -22.58
N GLU A 569 -3.44 12.15 -21.77
CA GLU A 569 -2.13 12.81 -22.03
C GLU A 569 -1.12 12.55 -20.90
N ARG A 570 -1.10 11.33 -20.38
CA ARG A 570 -0.21 11.01 -19.25
C ARG A 570 1.07 10.36 -19.75
N GLU A 571 2.18 11.11 -19.70
CA GLU A 571 3.49 10.50 -19.83
C GLU A 571 3.84 9.71 -18.55
N ALA A 572 3.96 8.41 -18.70
CA ALA A 572 4.39 7.53 -17.62
C ALA A 572 5.90 7.65 -17.41
N GLN A 573 6.34 7.89 -16.18
CA GLN A 573 7.76 7.82 -15.82
C GLN A 573 8.03 6.59 -14.96
N ASP A 574 9.11 5.87 -15.27
CA ASP A 574 9.46 4.56 -14.69
C ASP A 574 10.13 4.62 -13.32
N HIS A 575 10.08 5.73 -12.59
CA HIS A 575 10.91 5.95 -11.41
C HIS A 575 10.10 6.29 -10.16
N TRP A 576 10.81 6.37 -9.05
CA TRP A 576 10.36 6.92 -7.77
C TRP A 576 9.62 8.25 -7.93
N PHE A 577 9.95 9.02 -8.95
CA PHE A 577 9.37 10.31 -9.22
C PHE A 577 8.20 10.21 -10.21
N ALA A 578 7.07 10.77 -9.83
CA ALA A 578 5.91 10.90 -10.70
C ALA A 578 6.01 12.11 -11.62
N SER A 579 5.42 12.00 -12.80
CA SER A 579 5.20 13.15 -13.67
C SER A 579 3.97 13.96 -13.21
N PRO A 580 3.99 15.30 -13.30
CA PRO A 580 2.79 16.12 -13.06
C PRO A 580 1.58 15.72 -13.91
N GLN A 581 1.81 15.16 -15.09
CA GLN A 581 0.77 14.72 -16.02
C GLN A 581 0.07 13.42 -15.58
N GLU A 582 0.70 12.61 -14.73
CA GLU A 582 0.10 11.37 -14.20
C GLU A 582 -1.06 11.63 -13.23
N LEU A 583 -1.19 12.84 -12.72
CA LEU A 583 -2.09 13.14 -11.61
C LEU A 583 -3.26 14.04 -12.03
N PRO A 584 -4.51 13.62 -11.79
CA PRO A 584 -5.65 14.51 -11.91
C PRO A 584 -5.54 15.70 -10.96
N PRO A 585 -5.89 16.91 -11.40
CA PRO A 585 -5.84 18.10 -10.56
C PRO A 585 -6.96 18.16 -9.50
N LEU A 586 -8.08 17.46 -9.72
CA LEU A 586 -9.26 17.53 -8.87
C LEU A 586 -9.42 16.24 -8.06
N TRP A 587 -9.39 16.36 -6.72
CA TRP A 587 -9.68 15.26 -5.80
C TRP A 587 -10.84 15.64 -4.90
N VAL A 588 -11.78 14.71 -4.71
CA VAL A 588 -13.06 14.98 -4.06
C VAL A 588 -13.40 13.91 -3.03
N ARG A 589 -13.80 14.35 -1.85
CA ARG A 589 -14.52 13.54 -0.86
C ARG A 589 -15.96 14.04 -0.81
N ARG A 590 -16.89 13.27 -1.35
CA ARG A 590 -18.33 13.60 -1.27
C ARG A 590 -18.83 13.32 0.12
N GLU A 591 -19.69 14.21 0.62
CA GLU A 591 -20.25 14.13 1.95
C GLU A 591 -21.74 13.69 1.86
N PRO A 592 -22.26 12.96 2.89
CA PRO A 592 -23.66 12.47 2.85
C PRO A 592 -24.72 13.57 2.76
N ASP A 593 -24.39 14.80 3.16
CA ASP A 593 -25.27 15.96 3.11
C ASP A 593 -25.36 16.61 1.70
N GLY A 594 -24.80 15.96 0.68
CA GLY A 594 -24.70 16.47 -0.69
C GLY A 594 -23.59 17.52 -0.87
N GLY A 595 -22.80 17.76 0.16
CA GLY A 595 -21.61 18.59 0.11
C GLY A 595 -20.38 17.85 -0.37
N ALA A 596 -19.22 18.54 -0.38
CA ALA A 596 -17.93 17.93 -0.70
C ALA A 596 -16.78 18.67 -0.04
N ILE A 597 -15.72 17.90 0.26
CA ILE A 597 -14.36 18.44 0.47
C ILE A 597 -13.63 18.29 -0.85
N VAL A 598 -13.10 19.40 -1.36
CA VAL A 598 -12.55 19.49 -2.71
C VAL A 598 -11.11 20.00 -2.64
N ALA A 599 -10.15 19.21 -3.09
CA ALA A 599 -8.79 19.62 -3.26
C ALA A 599 -8.50 19.83 -4.77
N ILE A 600 -7.96 21.00 -5.11
CA ILE A 600 -7.61 21.34 -6.49
C ILE A 600 -6.13 21.62 -6.51
N TYR A 601 -5.39 20.76 -7.17
CA TYR A 601 -3.93 20.78 -7.23
C TYR A 601 -3.42 21.41 -8.52
N ASN A 602 -2.36 22.17 -8.42
CA ASN A 602 -1.50 22.51 -9.52
C ASN A 602 -0.16 21.78 -9.34
N TRP A 603 0.03 20.73 -10.09
CA TRP A 603 1.24 19.89 -10.04
C TRP A 603 2.41 20.47 -10.85
N THR A 604 2.23 21.63 -11.52
CA THR A 604 3.21 22.17 -12.47
C THR A 604 3.95 23.38 -11.92
N ASP A 605 5.06 23.73 -12.57
CA ASP A 605 5.94 24.85 -12.21
C ASP A 605 5.42 26.22 -12.64
N THR A 606 4.26 26.28 -13.27
CA THR A 606 3.64 27.53 -13.75
C THR A 606 2.27 27.74 -13.12
N ALA A 607 1.91 29.02 -12.94
CA ALA A 607 0.56 29.37 -12.49
C ALA A 607 -0.46 28.95 -13.56
N ARG A 608 -1.59 28.38 -13.14
CA ARG A 608 -2.64 27.92 -14.05
C ARG A 608 -4.02 28.42 -13.64
N PRO A 609 -4.83 28.92 -14.57
CA PRO A 609 -6.24 29.12 -14.35
C PRO A 609 -6.95 27.77 -14.23
N TYR A 610 -7.88 27.66 -13.30
CA TYR A 610 -8.71 26.47 -13.14
C TYR A 610 -10.18 26.84 -13.00
N ARG A 611 -11.05 26.11 -13.66
CA ARG A 611 -12.50 26.26 -13.56
C ARG A 611 -13.08 25.00 -12.91
N LEU A 612 -13.40 25.09 -11.63
CA LEU A 612 -14.09 24.04 -10.92
C LEU A 612 -15.54 23.96 -11.39
N LEU A 613 -15.97 22.81 -11.90
CA LEU A 613 -17.37 22.50 -12.20
C LEU A 613 -17.99 21.81 -10.98
N PHE A 614 -19.09 22.34 -10.45
CA PHE A 614 -19.69 21.80 -9.23
C PHE A 614 -20.27 20.43 -9.45
N GLN A 615 -20.81 20.14 -10.66
CA GLN A 615 -21.27 18.84 -11.08
C GLN A 615 -20.18 17.75 -10.90
N GLU A 616 -18.93 18.05 -11.29
CA GLU A 616 -17.81 17.10 -11.13
C GLU A 616 -17.47 16.88 -9.64
N ALA A 617 -17.48 17.95 -8.86
CA ALA A 617 -17.10 17.89 -7.46
C ALA A 617 -18.18 17.24 -6.56
N THR A 618 -19.46 17.51 -6.80
CA THR A 618 -20.54 17.14 -5.89
C THR A 618 -21.50 16.10 -6.47
N GLY A 619 -21.39 15.80 -7.77
CA GLY A 619 -22.36 14.96 -8.50
C GLY A 619 -23.58 15.71 -8.95
N VAL A 620 -23.79 16.95 -8.50
CA VAL A 620 -24.95 17.81 -8.86
C VAL A 620 -24.49 19.23 -9.14
N GLY A 621 -25.20 19.91 -10.04
CA GLY A 621 -25.05 21.36 -10.24
C GLY A 621 -25.78 22.15 -9.15
N GLY A 622 -25.72 23.49 -9.27
CA GLY A 622 -26.50 24.37 -8.41
C GLY A 622 -25.66 25.34 -7.57
N ALA A 623 -26.27 25.87 -6.52
CA ALA A 623 -25.65 26.86 -5.64
C ALA A 623 -25.06 26.19 -4.39
N PHE A 624 -23.82 26.53 -4.08
CA PHE A 624 -23.09 26.03 -2.93
C PHE A 624 -22.46 27.17 -2.11
N SER A 625 -22.51 27.07 -0.80
CA SER A 625 -21.66 27.83 0.11
C SER A 625 -20.25 27.23 0.04
N VAL A 626 -19.27 28.05 -0.30
CA VAL A 626 -17.87 27.62 -0.48
C VAL A 626 -16.98 28.25 0.58
N VAL A 627 -16.15 27.43 1.21
CA VAL A 627 -15.23 27.82 2.30
C VAL A 627 -13.82 27.33 1.97
N ASP A 628 -12.83 28.22 2.10
CA ASP A 628 -11.40 27.90 2.00
C ASP A 628 -10.88 27.38 3.35
N LEU A 629 -10.49 26.10 3.41
CA LEU A 629 -10.06 25.42 4.63
C LEU A 629 -8.59 25.65 4.99
N TRP A 630 -7.78 26.20 4.06
CA TRP A 630 -6.40 26.58 4.37
C TRP A 630 -6.31 27.88 5.19
N SER A 631 -7.40 28.62 5.31
CA SER A 631 -7.46 29.72 6.26
C SER A 631 -7.25 29.22 7.70
N PRO A 632 -6.39 29.87 8.52
CA PRO A 632 -6.17 29.46 9.91
C PRO A 632 -7.39 29.70 10.81
N ARG A 633 -8.39 30.43 10.31
CA ARG A 633 -9.64 30.68 11.03
C ARG A 633 -10.42 29.37 11.18
N ARG A 634 -10.83 29.04 12.39
CA ARG A 634 -11.67 27.86 12.64
C ARG A 634 -12.96 27.94 11.81
N GLY A 635 -13.26 26.88 11.08
CA GLY A 635 -14.36 26.86 10.12
C GLY A 635 -13.98 27.40 8.74
N GLY A 636 -12.73 27.85 8.54
CA GLY A 636 -12.22 28.35 7.26
C GLY A 636 -12.62 29.79 6.97
N ARG A 637 -12.33 30.23 5.72
CA ARG A 637 -12.71 31.54 5.18
C ARG A 637 -13.83 31.38 4.16
N ALA A 638 -14.99 31.96 4.43
CA ALA A 638 -16.09 31.94 3.49
C ALA A 638 -15.75 32.68 2.19
N LEU A 639 -15.99 32.04 1.08
CA LEU A 639 -15.91 32.58 -0.29
C LEU A 639 -17.28 32.99 -0.83
N GLY A 640 -18.34 32.83 0.00
CA GLY A 640 -19.74 33.11 -0.32
C GLY A 640 -20.43 31.99 -1.10
N ILE A 641 -21.65 32.28 -1.52
CA ILE A 641 -22.45 31.36 -2.36
C ILE A 641 -21.96 31.51 -3.80
N LYS A 642 -21.72 30.39 -4.46
CA LYS A 642 -21.34 30.29 -5.88
C LYS A 642 -22.29 29.33 -6.58
N SER A 643 -22.52 29.57 -7.86
CA SER A 643 -23.46 28.74 -8.66
C SER A 643 -22.72 28.07 -9.81
N ASN A 644 -22.86 26.74 -9.88
CA ASN A 644 -22.36 25.85 -10.93
C ASN A 644 -20.85 25.84 -11.14
N THR A 645 -20.15 26.95 -10.97
CA THR A 645 -18.71 27.03 -11.24
C THR A 645 -17.98 27.99 -10.29
N LEU A 646 -16.66 27.72 -10.09
CA LEU A 646 -15.75 28.63 -9.42
C LEU A 646 -14.47 28.77 -10.26
N LYS A 647 -14.13 30.01 -10.63
CA LYS A 647 -12.85 30.29 -11.31
C LYS A 647 -11.78 30.54 -10.26
N LEU A 648 -10.63 29.93 -10.44
CA LEU A 648 -9.47 30.03 -9.56
C LEU A 648 -8.21 30.30 -10.41
N ASN A 649 -7.21 30.94 -9.81
CA ASN A 649 -5.85 30.94 -10.31
C ASN A 649 -4.99 30.21 -9.29
N LEU A 650 -4.33 29.12 -9.73
CA LEU A 650 -3.53 28.25 -8.87
C LEU A 650 -2.05 28.63 -9.07
N PRO A 651 -1.35 29.06 -8.02
CA PRO A 651 0.11 29.23 -8.08
C PRO A 651 0.82 27.94 -8.50
N PRO A 652 2.09 28.01 -8.93
CA PRO A 652 2.90 26.83 -9.17
C PRO A 652 2.91 25.90 -7.95
N ARG A 653 2.92 24.59 -8.15
CA ARG A 653 3.07 23.57 -7.08
C ARG A 653 2.21 23.87 -5.85
N SER A 654 0.90 24.07 -6.05
CA SER A 654 -0.01 24.54 -5.00
C SER A 654 -1.31 23.75 -4.93
N VAL A 655 -2.04 23.93 -3.83
CA VAL A 655 -3.37 23.35 -3.64
C VAL A 655 -4.37 24.39 -3.13
N ARG A 656 -5.62 24.28 -3.60
CA ARG A 656 -6.80 24.89 -2.97
C ARG A 656 -7.63 23.80 -2.30
N LEU A 657 -7.90 23.96 -1.02
CA LEU A 657 -8.72 23.02 -0.26
C LEU A 657 -10.02 23.72 0.16
N LEU A 658 -11.11 23.24 -0.40
CA LEU A 658 -12.42 23.86 -0.26
C LEU A 658 -13.41 22.91 0.43
N LYS A 659 -14.30 23.45 1.23
CA LYS A 659 -15.52 22.80 1.69
C LYS A 659 -16.70 23.42 0.97
N MET A 660 -17.49 22.57 0.32
CA MET A 660 -18.71 22.96 -0.39
C MET A 660 -19.91 22.35 0.33
N LYS A 661 -20.93 23.18 0.58
CA LYS A 661 -22.24 22.72 1.10
C LYS A 661 -23.35 23.27 0.22
N PRO A 662 -24.39 22.46 -0.08
CA PRO A 662 -25.54 22.98 -0.79
C PRO A 662 -26.05 24.24 -0.09
N ALA A 663 -26.25 25.30 -0.85
CA ALA A 663 -26.93 26.47 -0.32
C ALA A 663 -28.38 26.09 -0.02
N ALA A 664 -28.86 26.37 1.20
CA ALA A 664 -30.28 26.19 1.48
C ALA A 664 -31.09 26.93 0.40
N ALA A 665 -32.05 26.22 -0.19
CA ALA A 665 -33.00 26.91 -1.08
C ALA A 665 -33.63 28.03 -0.23
N GLU A 666 -33.31 29.28 -0.52
CA GLU A 666 -34.07 30.37 0.02
C GLU A 666 -35.50 30.09 -0.42
N ALA A 667 -36.36 29.85 0.59
CA ALA A 667 -37.79 29.79 0.35
C ALA A 667 -38.11 31.10 -0.37
N ARG A 668 -38.40 31.01 -1.67
CA ARG A 668 -38.89 32.15 -2.44
C ARG A 668 -40.17 32.61 -1.69
N ARG A 669 -40.04 33.67 -0.94
CA ARG A 669 -41.17 34.45 -0.47
C ARG A 669 -41.70 35.31 -1.61
#